data_34b4c92b6ec88875e20d0921ad809dc3
#
_entry.id   34b4c92b6ec88875e20d0921ad809dc3
#
_cell.length_a   1.000
_cell.length_b   1.000
_cell.length_c   1.000
_cell.angle_alpha   90.00
_cell.angle_beta   90.00
_cell.angle_gamma   90.00
#
_symmetry.space_group_name_H-M   'P 1'
#
loop_
_entity.id
_entity.type
_entity.pdbx_description
1 polymer ?
#
loop_
_entity_poly.entity_id
_entity_poly.type
_entity_poly.pdbx_seq_one_letter_code
_entity_poly.pdbx_strand_id
1 'polypeptide(L)'
;MSMTKRNQGGEFDQNQWSFETNSNNEYDDGFHDAYGDGGDERLQGDIENTDKPWKPLSRVFPIKTSIIVPYRILIFIRLIVLGFFLHWRIVNPNNNAIWLWLMSIVCEVWFAFSWILDQIPKLCPINRSTDLEVLREKFDLPSSSNPTGRSDLPGVDFFVSTADPEKEPPLTTANTILSILAVDYPVEKVACYISDDGGALLTFEAMAEACCFADLWVPFCKKHNIEPRNPDAYFNLKGDPTKGKTRTDFVKDRRKVKREYEEFKVRINGLPDAIRRRSEAFNAREEMTLLKHLRESGADPMEHPKVQKATWMADGTHWHGTWSNAAKEHSKGDHAGVLQVMLKPPSYDPITGNSEDQLVDFTGVDIRLPMFVYVSREKRPGYDHNKKAGAMNCLVRASAILSNGPFILNLDCDHYINNCRAIREGMCFMMDQGGEDICYIQFPQRFEGIDPSDRYANHNTVFFDGNMRALDGLQGPVYVGTGCMFRRFALYAFDPPNPAKMTVAKENETQPLTTSDFDPDLDVNLLPKRFGNSTMLAESIPVAEFQGRPIADHPDIKFGRPPGALRVPRDPLDAVTVAEAVSVISCWYEDKTEWGERVGWIYGSVTEDVVTGFRMHNRGWRSVYCITKRDAFRGSAPINLTDRLHQVLRWATGSVEIFFSRNNALLASTKLKFLQRLAYLNVGIYPFTSFFLIVYCFLPAMSLISGQFIVQELNIWFLVYLMIITFCLIGLALLEVRWAGIGLEEWWRNEQFWLISGTSSHFAACIQGLLKVIAGIEISFTLTSKSAGEDEDDIYADLYLVKWTSLMIPPIVIALVNIAALVIAFSRTLFGSGKWNMFIGGAFFASWVLCHLYPFAKGLMGRRRKTPTIVFVWAGLISIIISLLWMALNPGGINALGTTDTNDE
;
A
#
# COMPACT_ATOMS: atom_id res chain seq x y z
N MET A 1 -10.25 -44.46 31.58
CA MET A 1 -9.22 -43.46 31.92
C MET A 1 -9.48 -42.22 31.07
N SER A 2 -10.14 -41.25 31.62
CA SER A 2 -10.52 -39.98 30.96
C SER A 2 -9.34 -39.01 31.06
N MET A 3 -8.87 -38.51 29.91
CA MET A 3 -7.96 -37.38 29.88
C MET A 3 -8.73 -36.14 29.46
N THR A 4 -8.92 -35.27 30.40
CA THR A 4 -9.45 -33.92 30.27
C THR A 4 -8.53 -33.07 29.40
N LYS A 5 -9.04 -32.59 28.28
CA LYS A 5 -8.39 -31.55 27.48
C LYS A 5 -8.51 -30.21 28.20
N ARG A 6 -7.38 -29.69 28.62
CA ARG A 6 -7.25 -28.32 29.14
C ARG A 6 -7.10 -27.37 27.93
N ASN A 7 -8.14 -26.61 27.63
CA ASN A 7 -8.09 -25.46 26.74
C ASN A 7 -7.24 -24.38 27.44
N GLN A 8 -6.09 -24.07 26.89
CA GLN A 8 -5.39 -22.84 27.13
C GLN A 8 -5.57 -21.95 25.91
N GLY A 9 -6.65 -21.16 25.91
CA GLY A 9 -6.75 -19.97 25.10
C GLY A 9 -5.92 -18.88 25.76
N GLY A 10 -4.75 -18.61 25.24
CA GLY A 10 -3.99 -17.44 25.62
C GLY A 10 -4.67 -16.21 25.04
N GLU A 11 -5.49 -15.55 25.82
CA GLU A 11 -5.85 -14.15 25.60
C GLU A 11 -4.55 -13.33 25.65
N PHE A 12 -4.23 -12.68 24.55
CA PHE A 12 -3.17 -11.70 24.50
C PHE A 12 -3.65 -10.49 25.29
N ASP A 13 -3.18 -10.36 26.50
CA ASP A 13 -3.49 -9.26 27.41
C ASP A 13 -2.88 -7.96 26.87
N GLN A 14 -3.72 -7.11 26.28
CA GLN A 14 -3.34 -5.78 25.75
C GLN A 14 -2.94 -4.78 26.85
N ASN A 15 -2.97 -5.18 28.12
CA ASN A 15 -2.67 -4.31 29.26
C ASN A 15 -1.19 -4.33 29.70
N GLN A 16 -0.32 -5.09 29.03
CA GLN A 16 1.09 -5.18 29.42
C GLN A 16 1.99 -4.04 28.88
N TRP A 17 1.39 -2.98 28.31
CA TRP A 17 2.08 -1.76 27.90
C TRP A 17 1.67 -0.53 28.72
N SER A 18 1.20 -0.70 29.94
CA SER A 18 1.17 0.41 30.89
C SER A 18 2.61 0.68 31.38
N PHE A 19 3.23 1.71 30.84
CA PHE A 19 4.44 2.26 31.41
C PHE A 19 4.09 2.82 32.79
N GLU A 20 4.62 2.22 33.84
CA GLU A 20 4.75 2.85 35.14
C GLU A 20 5.53 4.14 34.96
N THR A 21 4.85 5.25 35.16
CA THR A 21 5.49 6.55 35.40
C THR A 21 6.07 6.52 36.79
N ASN A 22 7.27 6.01 36.94
CA ASN A 22 8.09 6.34 38.10
C ASN A 22 8.85 7.62 37.79
N SER A 23 8.38 8.68 38.42
CA SER A 23 9.13 9.88 38.69
C SER A 23 10.28 9.49 39.61
N ASN A 24 11.50 9.63 39.16
CA ASN A 24 12.63 10.21 39.85
C ASN A 24 13.96 9.89 39.16
N ASN A 25 14.77 10.94 39.09
CA ASN A 25 16.23 11.02 38.97
C ASN A 25 16.75 11.38 37.57
N GLU A 26 17.16 12.67 37.57
CA GLU A 26 18.60 13.06 37.48
C GLU A 26 19.44 12.21 36.52
N TYR A 27 19.62 12.70 35.28
CA TYR A 27 20.92 12.67 34.62
C TYR A 27 21.19 14.00 33.94
N ASP A 28 22.14 14.60 34.49
CA ASP A 28 22.90 15.78 34.20
C ASP A 28 23.66 15.66 32.86
N ASP A 29 23.77 16.81 32.23
CA ASP A 29 24.79 17.33 31.30
C ASP A 29 25.50 16.41 30.29
N GLY A 30 25.52 16.90 29.08
CA GLY A 30 26.62 16.71 28.17
C GLY A 30 26.35 16.56 26.70
N PHE A 31 25.83 17.60 26.06
CA PHE A 31 26.13 17.87 24.63
C PHE A 31 25.76 19.33 24.29
N HIS A 32 26.55 20.26 24.83
CA HIS A 32 26.76 21.57 24.19
C HIS A 32 28.04 21.46 23.37
N ASP A 33 27.96 21.90 22.16
CA ASP A 33 28.89 22.68 21.37
C ASP A 33 28.83 22.28 19.90
N ALA A 34 28.24 23.13 19.10
CA ALA A 34 28.78 23.65 17.88
C ALA A 34 27.67 24.30 17.05
N TYR A 35 27.42 25.57 17.26
CA TYR A 35 27.26 26.56 16.18
C TYR A 35 27.24 27.95 16.81
N GLY A 36 28.26 28.73 16.37
CA GLY A 36 28.57 30.02 16.85
C GLY A 36 27.57 31.14 16.54
N ASP A 37 27.61 32.03 17.46
CA ASP A 37 27.28 33.42 17.57
C ASP A 37 27.22 34.22 16.26
N GLY A 38 26.12 34.96 16.12
CA GLY A 38 25.89 36.02 15.13
C GLY A 38 24.64 36.79 15.50
N GLY A 39 24.82 37.71 16.47
CA GLY A 39 23.76 38.57 16.95
C GLY A 39 23.16 39.46 15.86
N ASP A 40 21.88 39.70 15.96
CA ASP A 40 21.27 40.95 15.59
C ASP A 40 20.06 41.28 16.48
N GLU A 41 20.23 42.31 17.32
CA GLU A 41 19.18 42.96 18.06
C GLU A 41 18.27 43.75 17.10
N ARG A 42 16.98 43.43 17.12
CA ARG A 42 15.83 44.34 17.00
C ARG A 42 14.59 43.62 16.50
N LEU A 43 13.69 43.41 17.42
CA LEU A 43 12.23 43.57 17.24
C LEU A 43 11.56 43.20 18.58
N GLN A 44 11.54 44.16 19.51
CA GLN A 44 10.60 44.18 20.62
C GLN A 44 9.27 44.70 20.12
N GLY A 45 8.29 43.84 20.01
CA GLY A 45 6.90 44.14 19.77
C GLY A 45 6.08 42.94 20.24
N ASP A 46 5.47 43.11 21.43
CA ASP A 46 4.38 42.34 22.00
C ASP A 46 4.49 40.77 21.93
N ILE A 47 5.37 40.21 22.76
CA ILE A 47 5.39 38.81 23.10
C ILE A 47 5.04 38.63 24.59
N GLU A 48 3.76 38.79 24.92
CA GLU A 48 3.19 38.22 26.14
C GLU A 48 2.86 36.76 25.91
N ASN A 49 3.80 35.86 26.15
CA ASN A 49 3.65 34.43 26.55
C ASN A 49 4.87 33.54 26.24
N THR A 50 6.08 34.07 26.42
CA THR A 50 7.32 33.31 26.14
C THR A 50 7.77 32.35 27.25
N ASP A 51 7.03 32.19 28.35
CA ASP A 51 7.49 31.37 29.49
C ASP A 51 6.95 29.95 29.56
N LYS A 52 6.16 29.51 28.58
CA LYS A 52 5.74 28.10 28.54
C LYS A 52 6.60 27.32 27.54
N PRO A 53 7.34 26.28 28.00
CA PRO A 53 8.13 25.48 27.08
C PRO A 53 7.22 24.83 26.02
N TRP A 54 7.71 24.76 24.77
CA TRP A 54 7.01 24.09 23.68
C TRP A 54 6.67 22.66 24.05
N LYS A 55 5.37 22.30 23.97
CA LYS A 55 4.94 20.91 24.12
C LYS A 55 4.89 20.26 22.71
N PRO A 56 5.78 19.29 22.41
CA PRO A 56 5.78 18.65 21.11
C PRO A 56 4.52 17.79 20.90
N LEU A 57 4.00 17.78 19.67
CA LEU A 57 2.87 16.95 19.28
C LEU A 57 3.30 15.50 18.99
N SER A 58 4.58 15.32 18.68
CA SER A 58 5.16 14.01 18.39
C SER A 58 6.50 13.81 19.07
N ARG A 59 6.85 12.56 19.35
CA ARG A 59 8.13 12.20 19.98
C ARG A 59 8.76 11.01 19.25
N VAL A 60 10.08 11.05 19.11
CA VAL A 60 10.87 9.95 18.55
C VAL A 60 11.54 9.19 19.69
N PHE A 61 11.39 7.88 19.68
CA PHE A 61 12.01 6.98 20.63
C PHE A 61 13.00 6.05 19.92
N PRO A 62 14.27 6.03 20.31
CA PRO A 62 15.21 5.04 19.81
C PRO A 62 14.82 3.62 20.29
N ILE A 63 15.15 2.62 19.50
CA ILE A 63 15.06 1.23 19.95
C ILE A 63 16.01 1.00 21.14
N LYS A 64 15.60 0.15 22.09
CA LYS A 64 16.41 -0.17 23.27
C LYS A 64 17.84 -0.56 22.88
N THR A 65 18.83 0.06 23.52
CA THR A 65 20.26 -0.17 23.23
C THR A 65 20.66 -1.63 23.39
N SER A 66 20.06 -2.35 24.33
CA SER A 66 20.28 -3.79 24.55
C SER A 66 19.90 -4.69 23.36
N ILE A 67 19.11 -4.18 22.42
CA ILE A 67 18.68 -4.90 21.20
C ILE A 67 19.45 -4.38 19.98
N ILE A 68 19.53 -3.03 19.82
CA ILE A 68 20.07 -2.44 18.58
C ILE A 68 21.60 -2.53 18.53
N VAL A 69 22.30 -2.50 19.65
CA VAL A 69 23.77 -2.61 19.65
C VAL A 69 24.23 -4.01 19.24
N PRO A 70 23.74 -5.12 19.85
CA PRO A 70 24.06 -6.46 19.37
C PRO A 70 23.68 -6.68 17.89
N TYR A 71 22.54 -6.12 17.45
CA TYR A 71 22.11 -6.20 16.06
C TYR A 71 23.15 -5.59 15.10
N ARG A 72 23.61 -4.37 15.40
CA ARG A 72 24.67 -3.69 14.61
C ARG A 72 26.00 -4.43 14.63
N ILE A 73 26.39 -4.97 15.78
CA ILE A 73 27.62 -5.76 15.92
C ILE A 73 27.55 -7.02 15.06
N LEU A 74 26.43 -7.74 15.07
CA LEU A 74 26.25 -8.95 14.24
C LEU A 74 26.28 -8.63 12.75
N ILE A 75 25.68 -7.51 12.31
CA ILE A 75 25.77 -7.06 10.91
C ILE A 75 27.23 -6.84 10.52
N PHE A 76 28.00 -6.15 11.37
CA PHE A 76 29.41 -5.86 11.11
C PHE A 76 30.27 -7.14 11.06
N ILE A 77 30.08 -8.05 12.05
CA ILE A 77 30.77 -9.36 12.07
C ILE A 77 30.45 -10.15 10.79
N ARG A 78 29.16 -10.24 10.42
CA ARG A 78 28.74 -10.96 9.24
C ARG A 78 29.33 -10.37 7.96
N LEU A 79 29.41 -9.04 7.87
CA LEU A 79 30.00 -8.35 6.71
C LEU A 79 31.49 -8.74 6.52
N ILE A 80 32.26 -8.74 7.60
CA ILE A 80 33.68 -9.11 7.60
C ILE A 80 33.85 -10.59 7.22
N VAL A 81 33.10 -11.49 7.90
CA VAL A 81 33.20 -12.92 7.67
C VAL A 81 32.74 -13.30 6.26
N LEU A 82 31.75 -12.61 5.74
CA LEU A 82 31.27 -12.79 4.36
C LEU A 82 32.37 -12.43 3.34
N GLY A 83 33.13 -11.35 3.58
CA GLY A 83 34.30 -11.00 2.78
C GLY A 83 35.40 -12.08 2.78
N PHE A 84 35.73 -12.61 3.95
CA PHE A 84 36.69 -13.72 4.08
C PHE A 84 36.17 -15.01 3.45
N PHE A 85 34.90 -15.32 3.62
CA PHE A 85 34.25 -16.50 3.01
C PHE A 85 34.32 -16.43 1.47
N LEU A 86 33.93 -15.31 0.87
CA LEU A 86 33.95 -15.15 -0.58
C LEU A 86 35.40 -15.18 -1.13
N HIS A 87 36.33 -14.54 -0.42
CA HIS A 87 37.75 -14.63 -0.79
C HIS A 87 38.23 -16.07 -0.77
N TRP A 88 37.95 -16.83 0.29
CA TRP A 88 38.32 -18.22 0.39
C TRP A 88 37.68 -19.06 -0.71
N ARG A 89 36.41 -18.85 -1.03
CA ARG A 89 35.68 -19.54 -2.11
C ARG A 89 36.33 -19.31 -3.48
N ILE A 90 36.77 -18.06 -3.76
CA ILE A 90 37.46 -17.71 -5.03
C ILE A 90 38.85 -18.38 -5.15
N VAL A 91 39.59 -18.38 -4.05
CA VAL A 91 40.97 -18.94 -4.06
C VAL A 91 40.98 -20.47 -4.08
N ASN A 92 39.90 -21.12 -3.60
CA ASN A 92 39.82 -22.59 -3.54
C ASN A 92 38.74 -23.13 -4.52
N PRO A 93 38.99 -23.17 -5.85
CA PRO A 93 38.05 -23.71 -6.80
C PRO A 93 37.92 -25.23 -6.66
N ASN A 94 36.75 -25.77 -6.95
CA ASN A 94 36.59 -27.23 -7.06
C ASN A 94 36.86 -27.67 -8.49
N ASN A 95 38.08 -28.13 -8.74
CA ASN A 95 38.50 -28.54 -10.06
C ASN A 95 37.80 -29.80 -10.58
N ASN A 96 37.28 -30.64 -9.65
CA ASN A 96 36.54 -31.85 -10.01
C ASN A 96 35.10 -31.54 -10.48
N ALA A 97 34.55 -30.40 -10.01
CA ALA A 97 33.19 -29.95 -10.34
C ALA A 97 33.15 -28.44 -10.57
N ILE A 98 33.94 -27.97 -11.52
CA ILE A 98 34.16 -26.53 -11.77
C ILE A 98 32.84 -25.77 -12.08
N TRP A 99 31.93 -26.39 -12.82
CA TRP A 99 30.65 -25.80 -13.15
C TRP A 99 29.75 -25.62 -11.92
N LEU A 100 29.72 -26.63 -11.02
CA LEU A 100 28.96 -26.58 -9.77
C LEU A 100 29.53 -25.49 -8.84
N TRP A 101 30.89 -25.39 -8.77
CA TRP A 101 31.56 -24.36 -8.03
C TRP A 101 31.25 -22.96 -8.61
N LEU A 102 31.33 -22.79 -9.93
CA LEU A 102 31.10 -21.50 -10.60
C LEU A 102 29.63 -21.03 -10.36
N MET A 103 28.66 -21.92 -10.56
CA MET A 103 27.25 -21.58 -10.29
C MET A 103 27.03 -21.19 -8.84
N SER A 104 27.63 -21.91 -7.89
CA SER A 104 27.46 -21.59 -6.47
C SER A 104 28.07 -20.23 -6.10
N ILE A 105 29.28 -19.93 -6.58
CA ILE A 105 29.96 -18.69 -6.21
C ILE A 105 29.29 -17.44 -6.81
N VAL A 106 28.79 -17.53 -8.04
CA VAL A 106 28.03 -16.45 -8.66
C VAL A 106 26.76 -16.15 -7.84
N CYS A 107 26.04 -17.17 -7.40
CA CYS A 107 24.88 -17.03 -6.53
C CYS A 107 25.26 -16.45 -5.16
N GLU A 108 26.34 -16.96 -4.53
CA GLU A 108 26.82 -16.50 -3.23
C GLU A 108 27.23 -15.02 -3.25
N VAL A 109 27.90 -14.56 -4.31
CA VAL A 109 28.25 -13.14 -4.50
C VAL A 109 26.99 -12.28 -4.64
N TRP A 110 26.00 -12.73 -5.43
CA TRP A 110 24.75 -12.00 -5.57
C TRP A 110 23.98 -11.93 -4.25
N PHE A 111 23.85 -13.02 -3.51
CA PHE A 111 23.18 -13.03 -2.20
C PHE A 111 23.90 -12.17 -1.18
N ALA A 112 25.23 -12.12 -1.21
CA ALA A 112 26.00 -11.20 -0.38
C ALA A 112 25.67 -9.74 -0.69
N PHE A 113 25.62 -9.38 -1.97
CA PHE A 113 25.25 -8.04 -2.42
C PHE A 113 23.80 -7.69 -2.05
N SER A 114 22.86 -8.57 -2.34
CA SER A 114 21.43 -8.40 -2.01
C SER A 114 21.23 -8.25 -0.50
N TRP A 115 21.93 -9.04 0.33
CA TRP A 115 21.87 -8.94 1.77
C TRP A 115 22.41 -7.58 2.28
N ILE A 116 23.47 -7.06 1.71
CA ILE A 116 24.02 -5.74 2.05
C ILE A 116 22.95 -4.65 1.78
N LEU A 117 22.29 -4.71 0.62
CA LEU A 117 21.23 -3.74 0.26
C LEU A 117 20.02 -3.82 1.18
N ASP A 118 19.68 -5.00 1.70
CA ASP A 118 18.56 -5.17 2.63
C ASP A 118 18.92 -4.74 4.05
N GLN A 119 20.11 -5.08 4.55
CA GLN A 119 20.47 -4.90 5.96
C GLN A 119 21.00 -3.51 6.32
N ILE A 120 21.77 -2.85 5.43
CA ILE A 120 22.35 -1.53 5.75
C ILE A 120 21.26 -0.47 5.98
N PRO A 121 20.16 -0.38 5.22
CA PRO A 121 19.09 0.53 5.54
C PRO A 121 18.41 0.29 6.89
N LYS A 122 18.51 -0.91 7.45
CA LYS A 122 17.92 -1.30 8.75
C LYS A 122 18.77 -0.95 9.96
N LEU A 123 19.85 -0.20 9.82
CA LEU A 123 20.78 0.13 10.90
C LEU A 123 20.19 1.09 11.95
N CYS A 124 19.19 1.90 11.58
CA CYS A 124 18.69 3.00 12.42
C CYS A 124 17.15 2.98 12.57
N PRO A 125 16.52 1.85 12.99
CA PRO A 125 15.09 1.83 13.22
C PRO A 125 14.70 2.74 14.39
N ILE A 126 13.57 3.42 14.28
CA ILE A 126 13.02 4.31 15.31
C ILE A 126 11.56 3.98 15.61
N ASN A 127 11.07 4.43 16.75
CA ASN A 127 9.67 4.44 17.14
C ASN A 127 9.19 5.88 17.26
N ARG A 128 7.92 6.11 16.97
CA ARG A 128 7.27 7.40 17.16
C ARG A 128 6.03 7.26 18.03
N SER A 129 5.68 8.30 18.72
CA SER A 129 4.39 8.43 19.39
C SER A 129 3.82 9.82 19.14
N THR A 130 2.51 9.93 19.22
CA THR A 130 1.72 11.15 19.06
C THR A 130 1.06 11.51 20.39
N ASP A 131 0.81 12.81 20.60
CA ASP A 131 0.12 13.32 21.77
C ASP A 131 -1.16 14.06 21.33
N LEU A 132 -2.27 13.33 21.35
CA LEU A 132 -3.57 13.84 20.93
C LEU A 132 -4.17 14.88 21.90
N GLU A 133 -3.76 14.87 23.17
CA GLU A 133 -4.22 15.84 24.16
C GLU A 133 -3.59 17.20 23.89
N VAL A 134 -2.29 17.23 23.60
CA VAL A 134 -1.60 18.45 23.21
C VAL A 134 -2.14 18.99 21.88
N LEU A 135 -2.44 18.11 20.90
CA LEU A 135 -3.11 18.50 19.65
C LEU A 135 -4.43 19.18 19.93
N ARG A 136 -5.27 18.61 20.81
CA ARG A 136 -6.55 19.17 21.21
C ARG A 136 -6.38 20.51 21.94
N GLU A 137 -5.43 20.62 22.86
CA GLU A 137 -5.13 21.87 23.56
C GLU A 137 -4.80 23.00 22.59
N LYS A 138 -3.99 22.71 21.54
CA LYS A 138 -3.52 23.73 20.59
C LYS A 138 -4.54 24.11 19.53
N PHE A 139 -5.36 23.16 19.05
CA PHE A 139 -6.18 23.37 17.85
C PHE A 139 -7.70 23.41 18.14
N ASP A 140 -8.19 22.69 19.14
CA ASP A 140 -9.64 22.50 19.37
C ASP A 140 -10.17 23.28 20.59
N LEU A 141 -9.31 23.80 21.45
CA LEU A 141 -9.74 24.57 22.62
C LEU A 141 -9.70 26.08 22.39
N PRO A 142 -10.58 26.83 23.04
CA PRO A 142 -10.53 28.29 23.01
C PRO A 142 -9.17 28.79 23.54
N SER A 143 -8.54 29.68 22.81
CA SER A 143 -7.29 30.34 23.17
C SER A 143 -7.35 31.84 22.86
N SER A 144 -6.33 32.60 23.27
CA SER A 144 -6.20 34.01 22.89
C SER A 144 -6.19 34.24 21.38
N SER A 145 -5.65 33.25 20.63
CA SER A 145 -5.60 33.26 19.15
C SER A 145 -6.84 32.65 18.50
N ASN A 146 -7.63 31.84 19.21
CA ASN A 146 -8.88 31.21 18.73
C ASN A 146 -9.99 31.38 19.78
N PRO A 147 -10.57 32.59 19.93
CA PRO A 147 -11.58 32.87 20.98
C PRO A 147 -12.88 32.09 20.79
N THR A 148 -13.17 31.68 19.54
CA THR A 148 -14.42 30.97 19.20
C THR A 148 -14.40 29.48 19.61
N GLY A 149 -13.24 28.91 19.95
CA GLY A 149 -13.11 27.47 20.25
C GLY A 149 -13.41 26.53 19.07
N ARG A 150 -13.51 27.08 17.85
CA ARG A 150 -13.63 26.28 16.63
C ARG A 150 -12.28 25.63 16.32
N SER A 151 -12.30 24.40 15.83
CA SER A 151 -11.04 23.73 15.48
C SER A 151 -10.30 24.47 14.39
N ASP A 152 -9.01 24.77 14.64
CA ASP A 152 -8.09 25.37 13.67
C ASP A 152 -7.28 24.29 12.92
N LEU A 153 -7.64 23.01 13.03
CA LEU A 153 -7.06 21.95 12.24
C LEU A 153 -7.24 22.21 10.75
N PRO A 154 -6.23 21.90 9.93
CA PRO A 154 -6.31 22.06 8.47
C PRO A 154 -7.30 21.09 7.83
N GLY A 155 -7.79 21.43 6.64
CA GLY A 155 -8.68 20.57 5.86
C GLY A 155 -7.99 19.32 5.35
N VAL A 156 -8.76 18.23 5.19
CA VAL A 156 -8.30 16.95 4.64
C VAL A 156 -9.27 16.49 3.56
N ASP A 157 -8.72 16.24 2.37
CA ASP A 157 -9.47 15.67 1.25
C ASP A 157 -9.18 14.16 1.19
N PHE A 158 -10.23 13.34 1.32
CA PHE A 158 -10.14 11.89 1.25
C PHE A 158 -10.39 11.44 -0.18
N PHE A 159 -9.46 10.67 -0.74
CA PHE A 159 -9.59 10.13 -2.08
C PHE A 159 -9.76 8.62 -2.03
N VAL A 160 -10.86 8.13 -2.59
CA VAL A 160 -11.15 6.71 -2.74
C VAL A 160 -11.23 6.39 -4.22
N SER A 161 -10.54 5.33 -4.67
CA SER A 161 -10.55 4.92 -6.08
C SER A 161 -11.18 3.55 -6.25
N THR A 162 -12.08 3.43 -7.23
CA THR A 162 -12.68 2.18 -7.70
C THR A 162 -12.76 2.19 -9.22
N ALA A 163 -12.81 1.01 -9.85
CA ALA A 163 -12.80 0.90 -11.30
C ALA A 163 -13.77 -0.17 -11.86
N ASP A 164 -13.99 -1.27 -11.17
CA ASP A 164 -14.75 -2.40 -11.68
C ASP A 164 -15.68 -2.97 -10.59
N PRO A 165 -16.99 -2.69 -10.67
CA PRO A 165 -17.94 -3.12 -9.65
C PRO A 165 -18.13 -4.64 -9.56
N GLU A 166 -17.69 -5.42 -10.57
CA GLU A 166 -17.70 -6.88 -10.51
C GLU A 166 -16.56 -7.44 -9.64
N LYS A 167 -15.41 -6.75 -9.62
CA LYS A 167 -14.24 -7.14 -8.84
C LYS A 167 -14.15 -6.39 -7.52
N GLU A 168 -14.71 -5.20 -7.46
CA GLU A 168 -14.75 -4.29 -6.31
C GLU A 168 -16.22 -4.06 -5.92
N PRO A 169 -16.82 -4.94 -5.09
CA PRO A 169 -18.26 -4.86 -4.79
C PRO A 169 -18.67 -3.50 -4.25
N PRO A 170 -19.75 -2.90 -4.77
CA PRO A 170 -20.20 -1.56 -4.37
C PRO A 170 -20.52 -1.45 -2.86
N LEU A 171 -20.97 -2.54 -2.23
CA LEU A 171 -21.22 -2.59 -0.79
C LEU A 171 -19.94 -2.37 0.01
N THR A 172 -18.80 -2.95 -0.41
CA THR A 172 -17.49 -2.75 0.24
C THR A 172 -17.07 -1.29 0.15
N THR A 173 -17.20 -0.71 -1.04
CA THR A 173 -16.90 0.71 -1.28
C THR A 173 -17.81 1.63 -0.45
N ALA A 174 -19.11 1.34 -0.38
CA ALA A 174 -20.08 2.09 0.43
C ALA A 174 -19.73 2.04 1.93
N ASN A 175 -19.35 0.89 2.45
CA ASN A 175 -18.91 0.75 3.84
C ASN A 175 -17.61 1.53 4.12
N THR A 176 -16.68 1.60 3.16
CA THR A 176 -15.48 2.43 3.26
C THR A 176 -15.83 3.91 3.32
N ILE A 177 -16.71 4.40 2.42
CA ILE A 177 -17.19 5.79 2.45
C ILE A 177 -17.88 6.11 3.78
N LEU A 178 -18.76 5.24 4.26
CA LEU A 178 -19.43 5.44 5.56
C LEU A 178 -18.45 5.56 6.73
N SER A 179 -17.32 4.82 6.67
CA SER A 179 -16.27 4.94 7.69
C SER A 179 -15.54 6.28 7.63
N ILE A 180 -15.36 6.84 6.42
CA ILE A 180 -14.73 8.14 6.20
C ILE A 180 -15.64 9.27 6.69
N LEU A 181 -16.93 9.24 6.30
CA LEU A 181 -17.90 10.23 6.72
C LEU A 181 -18.07 10.28 8.25
N ALA A 182 -17.79 9.18 8.93
CA ALA A 182 -17.87 9.05 10.38
C ALA A 182 -16.54 9.32 11.11
N VAL A 183 -15.48 9.77 10.46
CA VAL A 183 -14.17 10.01 11.08
C VAL A 183 -14.24 11.01 12.26
N ASP A 184 -13.37 10.88 13.27
CA ASP A 184 -13.25 11.84 14.39
C ASP A 184 -12.36 13.02 13.98
N TYR A 185 -12.92 13.90 13.14
CA TYR A 185 -12.29 15.12 12.67
C TYR A 185 -13.36 16.22 12.51
N PRO A 186 -13.01 17.53 12.55
CA PRO A 186 -14.00 18.59 12.34
C PRO A 186 -14.72 18.43 10.99
N VAL A 187 -16.05 18.36 11.04
CA VAL A 187 -16.89 17.98 9.89
C VAL A 187 -16.69 18.93 8.69
N GLU A 188 -16.57 20.24 8.96
CA GLU A 188 -16.34 21.28 7.96
C GLU A 188 -14.92 21.28 7.37
N LYS A 189 -14.04 20.43 7.91
CA LYS A 189 -12.65 20.26 7.44
C LYS A 189 -12.43 18.98 6.65
N VAL A 190 -13.48 18.17 6.46
CA VAL A 190 -13.42 16.90 5.73
C VAL A 190 -14.20 17.02 4.44
N ALA A 191 -13.55 16.64 3.33
CA ALA A 191 -14.20 16.44 2.04
C ALA A 191 -13.82 15.06 1.51
N CYS A 192 -14.81 14.27 1.10
CA CYS A 192 -14.61 12.94 0.56
C CYS A 192 -14.88 12.93 -0.94
N TYR A 193 -13.97 12.32 -1.71
CA TYR A 193 -14.06 12.19 -3.17
C TYR A 193 -13.92 10.73 -3.53
N ILE A 194 -14.86 10.20 -4.27
CA ILE A 194 -14.75 8.89 -4.89
C ILE A 194 -14.45 9.06 -6.39
N SER A 195 -13.42 8.37 -6.89
CA SER A 195 -13.16 8.23 -8.31
C SER A 195 -13.69 6.89 -8.79
N ASP A 196 -14.77 6.92 -9.58
CA ASP A 196 -15.25 5.75 -10.31
C ASP A 196 -14.67 5.75 -11.72
N ASP A 197 -13.58 5.02 -11.89
CA ASP A 197 -12.85 4.95 -13.17
C ASP A 197 -13.55 4.02 -14.19
N GLY A 198 -14.55 3.26 -13.74
CA GLY A 198 -15.42 2.45 -14.57
C GLY A 198 -16.67 3.18 -15.09
N GLY A 199 -17.03 4.32 -14.50
CA GLY A 199 -18.22 5.07 -14.83
C GLY A 199 -19.51 4.26 -14.67
N ALA A 200 -19.58 3.39 -13.65
CA ALA A 200 -20.67 2.44 -13.49
C ALA A 200 -21.85 3.06 -12.75
N LEU A 201 -23.04 3.02 -13.36
CA LEU A 201 -24.27 3.47 -12.70
C LEU A 201 -24.53 2.72 -11.39
N LEU A 202 -24.12 1.47 -11.28
CA LEU A 202 -24.18 0.67 -10.07
C LEU A 202 -23.40 1.29 -8.90
N THR A 203 -22.17 1.76 -9.16
CA THR A 203 -21.35 2.43 -8.15
C THR A 203 -22.01 3.75 -7.71
N PHE A 204 -22.52 4.53 -8.67
CA PHE A 204 -23.20 5.79 -8.39
C PHE A 204 -24.44 5.60 -7.50
N GLU A 205 -25.31 4.66 -7.85
CA GLU A 205 -26.54 4.35 -7.09
C GLU A 205 -26.20 3.83 -5.69
N ALA A 206 -25.16 3.00 -5.56
CA ALA A 206 -24.69 2.52 -4.27
C ALA A 206 -24.15 3.65 -3.37
N MET A 207 -23.49 4.66 -3.96
CA MET A 207 -23.06 5.83 -3.21
C MET A 207 -24.23 6.71 -2.78
N ALA A 208 -25.27 6.83 -3.60
CA ALA A 208 -26.49 7.52 -3.21
C ALA A 208 -27.19 6.85 -2.03
N GLU A 209 -27.30 5.52 -2.03
CA GLU A 209 -27.81 4.74 -0.89
C GLU A 209 -26.93 4.91 0.36
N ALA A 210 -25.60 4.97 0.20
CA ALA A 210 -24.69 5.21 1.31
C ALA A 210 -24.89 6.59 1.94
N CYS A 211 -25.17 7.64 1.14
CA CYS A 211 -25.49 8.97 1.64
C CYS A 211 -26.76 8.96 2.49
N CYS A 212 -27.82 8.26 2.04
CA CYS A 212 -29.06 8.13 2.81
C CYS A 212 -28.84 7.40 4.16
N PHE A 213 -28.03 6.35 4.16
CA PHE A 213 -27.72 5.62 5.39
C PHE A 213 -26.77 6.40 6.32
N ALA A 214 -25.93 7.29 5.78
CA ALA A 214 -25.00 8.11 6.55
C ALA A 214 -25.70 9.03 7.55
N ASP A 215 -26.91 9.54 7.23
CA ASP A 215 -27.74 10.38 8.11
C ASP A 215 -28.07 9.67 9.44
N LEU A 216 -28.16 8.36 9.44
CA LEU A 216 -28.39 7.55 10.63
C LEU A 216 -27.06 7.05 11.25
N TRP A 217 -26.15 6.59 10.42
CA TRP A 217 -24.91 5.94 10.85
C TRP A 217 -23.92 6.88 11.52
N VAL A 218 -23.67 8.06 10.93
CA VAL A 218 -22.65 8.98 11.43
C VAL A 218 -23.02 9.55 12.81
N PRO A 219 -24.26 10.05 13.04
CA PRO A 219 -24.67 10.49 14.38
C PRO A 219 -24.68 9.35 15.41
N PHE A 220 -25.06 8.13 15.02
CA PHE A 220 -24.98 6.95 15.90
C PHE A 220 -23.53 6.68 16.34
N CYS A 221 -22.57 6.76 15.43
CA CYS A 221 -21.14 6.60 15.73
C CYS A 221 -20.65 7.67 16.72
N LYS A 222 -21.03 8.93 16.51
CA LYS A 222 -20.67 10.05 17.39
C LYS A 222 -21.30 9.90 18.77
N LYS A 223 -22.61 9.61 18.85
CA LYS A 223 -23.38 9.47 20.12
C LYS A 223 -22.80 8.43 21.04
N HIS A 224 -22.43 7.27 20.49
CA HIS A 224 -22.00 6.11 21.27
C HIS A 224 -20.50 5.87 21.24
N ASN A 225 -19.75 6.74 20.54
CA ASN A 225 -18.28 6.63 20.35
C ASN A 225 -17.85 5.20 20.00
N ILE A 226 -18.46 4.66 18.95
CA ILE A 226 -18.22 3.28 18.52
C ILE A 226 -16.98 3.17 17.61
N GLU A 227 -16.35 2.00 17.60
CA GLU A 227 -15.28 1.60 16.72
C GLU A 227 -15.33 0.10 16.43
N PRO A 228 -14.99 -0.31 15.19
CA PRO A 228 -14.71 0.52 14.01
C PRO A 228 -15.95 1.26 13.50
N ARG A 229 -15.76 2.32 12.70
CA ARG A 229 -16.86 3.09 12.12
C ARG A 229 -17.25 2.64 10.71
N ASN A 230 -16.78 1.49 10.28
CA ASN A 230 -17.29 0.74 9.14
C ASN A 230 -18.47 -0.12 9.62
N PRO A 231 -19.68 0.00 9.04
CA PRO A 231 -20.84 -0.72 9.51
C PRO A 231 -20.70 -2.24 9.48
N ASP A 232 -20.16 -2.78 8.39
CA ASP A 232 -19.98 -4.23 8.23
C ASP A 232 -19.02 -4.79 9.27
N ALA A 233 -17.85 -4.18 9.40
CA ALA A 233 -16.85 -4.58 10.39
C ALA A 233 -17.39 -4.43 11.84
N TYR A 234 -18.20 -3.41 12.12
CA TYR A 234 -18.77 -3.19 13.44
C TYR A 234 -19.82 -4.24 13.83
N PHE A 235 -20.74 -4.57 12.91
CA PHE A 235 -21.80 -5.54 13.21
C PHE A 235 -21.31 -6.98 13.20
N ASN A 236 -20.18 -7.26 12.54
CA ASN A 236 -19.53 -8.57 12.47
C ASN A 236 -18.42 -8.77 13.53
N LEU A 237 -18.27 -7.85 14.49
CA LEU A 237 -17.29 -8.00 15.58
C LEU A 237 -17.49 -9.32 16.34
N LYS A 238 -16.40 -10.07 16.52
CA LYS A 238 -16.36 -11.25 17.40
C LYS A 238 -16.55 -10.82 18.85
N GLY A 239 -17.71 -11.07 19.42
CA GLY A 239 -18.10 -10.69 20.76
C GLY A 239 -19.30 -9.76 20.79
N ASP A 240 -20.03 -9.76 21.90
CA ASP A 240 -21.19 -8.89 22.07
C ASP A 240 -20.76 -7.52 22.62
N PRO A 241 -20.79 -6.44 21.80
CA PRO A 241 -20.43 -5.11 22.25
C PRO A 241 -21.40 -4.52 23.29
N THR A 242 -22.53 -5.19 23.56
CA THR A 242 -23.51 -4.81 24.61
C THR A 242 -23.17 -5.43 25.95
N LYS A 243 -22.29 -6.42 26.02
CA LYS A 243 -21.91 -7.10 27.24
C LYS A 243 -21.22 -6.13 28.22
N GLY A 244 -21.80 -5.96 29.40
CA GLY A 244 -21.29 -5.05 30.44
C GLY A 244 -21.66 -3.57 30.26
N LYS A 245 -22.40 -3.18 29.21
CA LYS A 245 -22.95 -1.82 29.09
C LYS A 245 -24.36 -1.73 29.66
N THR A 246 -24.50 -0.98 30.75
CA THR A 246 -25.76 -0.77 31.48
C THR A 246 -26.71 0.23 30.79
N ARG A 247 -26.29 0.93 29.73
CA ARG A 247 -27.12 1.91 29.01
C ARG A 247 -28.13 1.19 28.11
N THR A 248 -29.38 1.12 28.55
CA THR A 248 -30.50 0.56 27.77
C THR A 248 -30.67 1.22 26.42
N ASP A 249 -30.35 2.53 26.30
CA ASP A 249 -30.47 3.30 25.07
C ASP A 249 -29.52 2.83 23.99
N PHE A 250 -28.27 2.52 24.33
CA PHE A 250 -27.30 1.97 23.38
C PHE A 250 -27.79 0.66 22.73
N VAL A 251 -28.37 -0.22 23.54
CA VAL A 251 -28.87 -1.51 23.04
C VAL A 251 -30.05 -1.33 22.08
N LYS A 252 -30.99 -0.41 22.44
CA LYS A 252 -32.11 -0.09 21.57
C LYS A 252 -31.67 0.55 20.26
N ASP A 253 -30.81 1.55 20.32
CA ASP A 253 -30.31 2.27 19.16
C ASP A 253 -29.52 1.31 18.25
N ARG A 254 -28.62 0.49 18.79
CA ARG A 254 -27.86 -0.50 18.04
C ARG A 254 -28.76 -1.49 17.28
N ARG A 255 -29.85 -1.96 17.91
CA ARG A 255 -30.81 -2.88 17.25
C ARG A 255 -31.52 -2.20 16.09
N LYS A 256 -31.95 -0.95 16.26
CA LYS A 256 -32.59 -0.18 15.19
C LYS A 256 -31.62 0.06 14.02
N VAL A 257 -30.43 0.55 14.31
CA VAL A 257 -29.40 0.83 13.29
C VAL A 257 -28.96 -0.46 12.59
N LYS A 258 -28.84 -1.61 13.32
CA LYS A 258 -28.54 -2.90 12.70
C LYS A 258 -29.61 -3.31 11.70
N ARG A 259 -30.91 -3.13 12.01
CA ARG A 259 -31.99 -3.46 11.07
C ARG A 259 -31.91 -2.61 9.81
N GLU A 260 -31.73 -1.31 9.93
CA GLU A 260 -31.57 -0.41 8.78
C GLU A 260 -30.34 -0.75 7.95
N TYR A 261 -29.24 -1.20 8.59
CA TYR A 261 -28.05 -1.68 7.88
C TYR A 261 -28.32 -2.96 7.08
N GLU A 262 -29.07 -3.92 7.63
CA GLU A 262 -29.47 -5.10 6.86
C GLU A 262 -30.38 -4.74 5.69
N GLU A 263 -31.32 -3.81 5.85
CA GLU A 263 -32.14 -3.29 4.76
C GLU A 263 -31.28 -2.54 3.71
N PHE A 264 -30.29 -1.75 4.13
CA PHE A 264 -29.33 -1.10 3.25
C PHE A 264 -28.54 -2.13 2.41
N LYS A 265 -28.05 -3.22 3.02
CA LYS A 265 -27.37 -4.30 2.27
C LYS A 265 -28.29 -4.91 1.21
N VAL A 266 -29.55 -5.18 1.56
CA VAL A 266 -30.52 -5.73 0.62
C VAL A 266 -30.78 -4.77 -0.54
N ARG A 267 -30.88 -3.46 -0.28
CA ARG A 267 -31.07 -2.46 -1.34
C ARG A 267 -29.87 -2.43 -2.29
N ILE A 268 -28.62 -2.36 -1.78
CA ILE A 268 -27.41 -2.34 -2.61
C ILE A 268 -27.28 -3.63 -3.43
N ASN A 269 -27.49 -4.80 -2.82
CA ASN A 269 -27.39 -6.08 -3.52
C ASN A 269 -28.49 -6.25 -4.58
N GLY A 270 -29.63 -5.56 -4.43
CA GLY A 270 -30.72 -5.52 -5.40
C GLY A 270 -30.53 -4.52 -6.55
N LEU A 271 -29.56 -3.59 -6.46
CA LEU A 271 -29.34 -2.57 -7.50
C LEU A 271 -29.04 -3.14 -8.89
N PRO A 272 -28.22 -4.19 -9.08
CA PRO A 272 -27.96 -4.72 -10.41
C PRO A 272 -29.23 -5.12 -11.15
N ASP A 273 -30.15 -5.78 -10.47
CA ASP A 273 -31.44 -6.20 -11.04
C ASP A 273 -32.39 -5.02 -11.28
N ALA A 274 -32.36 -4.02 -10.40
CA ALA A 274 -33.15 -2.81 -10.57
C ALA A 274 -32.68 -1.96 -11.77
N ILE A 275 -31.37 -1.79 -11.95
CA ILE A 275 -30.75 -1.08 -13.07
C ILE A 275 -31.04 -1.81 -14.37
N ARG A 276 -30.87 -3.14 -14.41
CA ARG A 276 -31.18 -3.95 -15.58
C ARG A 276 -32.63 -3.78 -16.05
N ARG A 277 -33.60 -3.87 -15.12
CA ARG A 277 -35.01 -3.67 -15.41
C ARG A 277 -35.31 -2.27 -15.95
N ARG A 278 -34.72 -1.22 -15.38
CA ARG A 278 -34.88 0.15 -15.90
C ARG A 278 -34.29 0.31 -17.28
N SER A 279 -33.11 -0.25 -17.54
CA SER A 279 -32.43 -0.22 -18.83
C SER A 279 -33.23 -0.98 -19.90
N GLU A 280 -33.79 -2.15 -19.60
CA GLU A 280 -34.65 -2.93 -20.49
C GLU A 280 -35.95 -2.18 -20.83
N ALA A 281 -36.58 -1.59 -19.83
CA ALA A 281 -37.81 -0.80 -20.05
C ALA A 281 -37.57 0.43 -20.93
N PHE A 282 -36.42 1.10 -20.74
CA PHE A 282 -36.04 2.23 -21.57
C PHE A 282 -35.76 1.79 -23.02
N ASN A 283 -34.92 0.76 -23.20
CA ASN A 283 -34.62 0.25 -24.53
C ASN A 283 -35.88 -0.20 -25.30
N ALA A 284 -36.86 -0.80 -24.59
CA ALA A 284 -38.15 -1.17 -25.19
C ALA A 284 -38.98 0.07 -25.63
N ARG A 285 -38.91 1.16 -24.86
CA ARG A 285 -39.58 2.42 -25.23
C ARG A 285 -38.93 3.04 -26.45
N GLU A 286 -37.61 3.08 -26.54
CA GLU A 286 -36.88 3.61 -27.69
C GLU A 286 -37.17 2.79 -28.95
N GLU A 287 -37.22 1.45 -28.86
CA GLU A 287 -37.58 0.56 -29.96
C GLU A 287 -39.00 0.80 -30.42
N MET A 288 -39.94 0.96 -29.49
CA MET A 288 -41.37 1.31 -29.86
C MET A 288 -41.45 2.67 -30.53
N THR A 289 -40.69 3.66 -30.09
CA THR A 289 -40.66 4.99 -30.69
C THR A 289 -40.08 4.94 -32.10
N LEU A 290 -39.01 4.20 -32.31
CA LEU A 290 -38.42 3.98 -33.64
C LEU A 290 -39.41 3.29 -34.57
N LEU A 291 -40.04 2.20 -34.12
CA LEU A 291 -41.04 1.47 -34.91
C LEU A 291 -42.26 2.36 -35.30
N LYS A 292 -42.65 3.27 -34.41
CA LYS A 292 -43.68 4.25 -34.71
C LYS A 292 -43.24 5.22 -35.82
N HIS A 293 -42.05 5.79 -35.72
CA HIS A 293 -41.50 6.66 -36.77
C HIS A 293 -41.32 5.96 -38.12
N LEU A 294 -40.89 4.70 -38.12
CA LEU A 294 -40.73 3.91 -39.33
C LEU A 294 -42.10 3.66 -40.00
N ARG A 295 -43.15 3.36 -39.22
CA ARG A 295 -44.53 3.23 -39.73
C ARG A 295 -45.07 4.54 -40.32
N GLU A 296 -44.80 5.64 -39.68
CA GLU A 296 -45.21 6.98 -40.15
C GLU A 296 -44.47 7.40 -41.40
N SER A 297 -43.21 6.97 -41.60
CA SER A 297 -42.38 7.25 -42.78
C SER A 297 -42.55 6.25 -43.91
N GLY A 298 -43.33 5.15 -43.70
CA GLY A 298 -43.58 4.10 -44.72
C GLY A 298 -42.35 3.23 -45.00
N ALA A 299 -41.35 3.24 -44.17
CA ALA A 299 -40.11 2.45 -44.30
C ALA A 299 -40.31 1.03 -43.70
N ASP A 300 -39.64 0.02 -44.32
CA ASP A 300 -39.74 -1.37 -43.85
C ASP A 300 -39.00 -1.52 -42.49
N PRO A 301 -39.66 -1.97 -41.42
CA PRO A 301 -39.04 -2.19 -40.15
C PRO A 301 -37.90 -3.24 -40.10
N MET A 302 -37.85 -4.12 -41.12
CA MET A 302 -36.83 -5.19 -41.22
C MET A 302 -35.49 -4.72 -41.80
N GLU A 303 -35.44 -3.57 -42.50
CA GLU A 303 -34.23 -3.04 -43.11
C GLU A 303 -33.46 -2.06 -42.21
N HIS A 304 -33.99 -1.70 -41.04
CA HIS A 304 -33.36 -0.72 -40.16
C HIS A 304 -32.50 -1.35 -39.06
N PRO A 305 -31.38 -0.74 -38.71
CA PRO A 305 -30.51 -1.24 -37.63
C PRO A 305 -31.28 -1.25 -36.31
N LYS A 306 -31.08 -2.31 -35.50
CA LYS A 306 -31.66 -2.40 -34.16
C LYS A 306 -31.17 -1.24 -33.32
N VAL A 307 -32.06 -0.69 -32.49
CA VAL A 307 -31.70 0.35 -31.50
C VAL A 307 -30.58 -0.17 -30.61
N GLN A 308 -29.52 0.62 -30.50
CA GLN A 308 -28.44 0.28 -29.61
C GLN A 308 -28.93 0.29 -28.16
N LYS A 309 -28.61 -0.75 -27.42
CA LYS A 309 -28.93 -0.81 -25.98
C LYS A 309 -28.11 0.25 -25.23
N ALA A 310 -28.80 1.01 -24.43
CA ALA A 310 -28.23 2.07 -23.62
C ALA A 310 -28.42 1.82 -22.13
N THR A 311 -27.51 2.36 -21.31
CA THR A 311 -27.64 2.51 -19.86
C THR A 311 -27.76 3.97 -19.51
N TRP A 312 -28.02 4.25 -18.24
CA TRP A 312 -28.14 5.59 -17.74
C TRP A 312 -26.83 6.09 -17.12
N MET A 313 -26.50 7.34 -17.42
CA MET A 313 -25.48 8.07 -16.67
C MET A 313 -26.09 8.65 -15.38
N ALA A 314 -25.22 9.07 -14.46
CA ALA A 314 -25.61 9.66 -13.21
C ALA A 314 -26.44 10.95 -13.35
N ASP A 315 -26.21 11.71 -14.42
CA ASP A 315 -26.93 12.94 -14.74
C ASP A 315 -28.26 12.69 -15.49
N GLY A 316 -28.65 11.42 -15.69
CA GLY A 316 -29.83 11.05 -16.44
C GLY A 316 -29.64 10.98 -17.95
N THR A 317 -28.44 11.26 -18.47
CA THR A 317 -28.12 11.11 -19.88
C THR A 317 -27.92 9.65 -20.28
N HIS A 318 -28.10 9.33 -21.57
CA HIS A 318 -27.83 8.01 -22.06
C HIS A 318 -26.35 7.79 -22.32
N TRP A 319 -25.90 6.58 -21.92
CA TRP A 319 -24.57 6.11 -22.26
C TRP A 319 -24.62 4.77 -22.96
N HIS A 320 -24.10 4.70 -24.17
CA HIS A 320 -24.13 3.49 -24.97
C HIS A 320 -23.19 2.42 -24.44
N GLY A 321 -23.73 1.36 -23.86
CA GLY A 321 -23.03 0.11 -23.64
C GLY A 321 -22.09 -0.03 -22.48
N THR A 322 -22.17 0.82 -21.46
CA THR A 322 -21.25 0.73 -20.31
C THR A 322 -21.55 -0.42 -19.36
N TRP A 323 -22.80 -0.83 -19.21
CA TRP A 323 -23.23 -1.81 -18.22
C TRP A 323 -23.61 -3.17 -18.80
N SER A 324 -24.50 -3.23 -19.80
CA SER A 324 -25.03 -4.49 -20.31
C SER A 324 -24.35 -5.02 -21.57
N ASN A 325 -24.08 -4.17 -22.55
CA ASN A 325 -23.38 -4.51 -23.79
C ASN A 325 -22.61 -3.28 -24.31
N ALA A 326 -21.30 -3.43 -24.55
CA ALA A 326 -20.54 -2.37 -25.20
C ALA A 326 -21.01 -2.10 -26.63
N ALA A 327 -21.18 -0.85 -27.01
CA ALA A 327 -21.35 -0.47 -28.40
C ALA A 327 -20.06 -0.81 -29.18
N LYS A 328 -20.19 -1.11 -30.49
CA LYS A 328 -19.04 -1.48 -31.33
C LYS A 328 -17.94 -0.41 -31.38
N GLU A 329 -18.30 0.86 -31.19
CA GLU A 329 -17.44 2.04 -31.31
C GLU A 329 -16.85 2.50 -29.99
N HIS A 330 -17.31 1.93 -28.86
CA HIS A 330 -16.82 2.29 -27.49
C HIS A 330 -16.26 1.06 -26.79
N SER A 331 -15.12 1.23 -26.13
CA SER A 331 -14.58 0.20 -25.24
C SER A 331 -15.30 0.21 -23.89
N LYS A 332 -15.27 -0.92 -23.19
CA LYS A 332 -15.76 -0.98 -21.80
C LYS A 332 -15.00 0.05 -20.96
N GLY A 333 -15.73 1.00 -20.38
CA GLY A 333 -15.16 2.06 -19.56
C GLY A 333 -14.99 3.41 -20.25
N ASP A 334 -15.31 3.55 -21.54
CA ASP A 334 -15.37 4.88 -22.18
C ASP A 334 -16.68 5.58 -21.80
N HIS A 335 -16.58 6.80 -21.25
CA HIS A 335 -17.75 7.57 -20.79
C HIS A 335 -17.44 9.07 -20.69
N ALA A 336 -18.47 9.89 -20.69
CA ALA A 336 -18.36 11.34 -20.44
C ALA A 336 -17.96 11.61 -18.98
N GLY A 337 -17.29 12.73 -18.75
CA GLY A 337 -16.96 13.18 -17.40
C GLY A 337 -18.21 13.52 -16.58
N VAL A 338 -18.31 12.97 -15.38
CA VAL A 338 -19.37 13.24 -14.41
C VAL A 338 -18.77 13.67 -13.08
N LEU A 339 -19.26 14.81 -12.57
CA LEU A 339 -18.96 15.29 -11.24
C LEU A 339 -20.27 15.61 -10.54
N GLN A 340 -20.56 14.91 -9.45
CA GLN A 340 -21.78 15.08 -8.67
C GLN A 340 -21.48 15.29 -7.20
N VAL A 341 -21.86 16.43 -6.64
CA VAL A 341 -21.83 16.67 -5.21
C VAL A 341 -23.05 15.95 -4.59
N MET A 342 -22.81 14.85 -3.91
CA MET A 342 -23.84 14.02 -3.27
C MET A 342 -24.24 14.54 -1.89
N LEU A 343 -23.27 14.99 -1.10
CA LEU A 343 -23.48 15.69 0.17
C LEU A 343 -22.86 17.08 0.09
N LYS A 344 -23.66 18.10 0.33
CA LYS A 344 -23.23 19.51 0.30
C LYS A 344 -22.23 19.81 1.42
N PRO A 345 -21.38 20.83 1.25
CA PRO A 345 -20.54 21.33 2.34
C PRO A 345 -21.36 21.60 3.61
N PRO A 346 -20.92 21.13 4.79
CA PRO A 346 -21.63 21.37 6.03
C PRO A 346 -21.53 22.84 6.45
N SER A 347 -22.52 23.30 7.20
CA SER A 347 -22.47 24.62 7.86
C SER A 347 -21.32 24.64 8.87
N TYR A 348 -20.77 25.83 9.12
CA TYR A 348 -19.73 25.99 10.15
C TYR A 348 -20.27 25.79 11.57
N ASP A 349 -21.53 26.12 11.81
CA ASP A 349 -22.15 25.95 13.12
C ASP A 349 -22.71 24.52 13.27
N PRO A 350 -22.49 23.86 14.42
CA PRO A 350 -23.03 22.54 14.69
C PRO A 350 -24.57 22.53 14.63
N ILE A 351 -25.12 21.52 13.97
CA ILE A 351 -26.55 21.28 13.91
C ILE A 351 -26.87 20.11 14.83
N THR A 352 -27.59 20.35 15.92
CA THR A 352 -28.01 19.29 16.84
C THR A 352 -29.30 18.64 16.37
N GLY A 353 -29.36 17.31 16.47
CA GLY A 353 -30.59 16.56 16.14
C GLY A 353 -31.75 16.86 17.10
N ASN A 354 -32.97 16.70 16.58
CA ASN A 354 -34.22 16.77 17.33
C ASN A 354 -34.82 15.38 17.53
N SER A 355 -35.58 15.17 18.61
CA SER A 355 -36.13 13.84 18.96
C SER A 355 -37.39 13.44 18.19
N GLU A 356 -38.07 14.38 17.50
CA GLU A 356 -39.47 14.17 17.07
C GLU A 356 -39.67 13.38 15.78
N ASP A 357 -38.67 13.39 14.86
CA ASP A 357 -38.81 12.75 13.51
C ASP A 357 -37.75 11.70 13.16
N GLN A 358 -36.88 11.32 14.08
CA GLN A 358 -35.77 10.42 13.79
C GLN A 358 -35.94 9.04 14.43
N LEU A 359 -35.53 7.99 13.74
CA LEU A 359 -35.51 6.60 14.21
C LEU A 359 -34.75 6.43 15.54
N VAL A 360 -33.68 7.20 15.74
CA VAL A 360 -32.85 7.26 16.93
C VAL A 360 -32.83 8.71 17.45
N ASP A 361 -32.95 8.90 18.74
CA ASP A 361 -32.84 10.22 19.38
C ASP A 361 -31.40 10.73 19.34
N PHE A 362 -31.14 11.78 18.56
CA PHE A 362 -29.83 12.43 18.43
C PHE A 362 -29.76 13.79 19.11
N THR A 363 -30.62 14.06 20.09
CA THR A 363 -30.57 15.30 20.85
C THR A 363 -29.19 15.55 21.45
N GLY A 364 -28.64 16.73 21.17
CA GLY A 364 -27.28 17.11 21.61
C GLY A 364 -26.13 16.52 20.84
N VAL A 365 -26.38 15.78 19.75
CA VAL A 365 -25.37 15.23 18.86
C VAL A 365 -25.31 16.07 17.58
N ASP A 366 -24.09 16.41 17.13
CA ASP A 366 -23.87 17.06 15.82
C ASP A 366 -24.19 16.09 14.69
N ILE A 367 -25.27 16.36 13.95
CA ILE A 367 -25.75 15.52 12.85
C ILE A 367 -25.18 15.91 11.48
N ARG A 368 -24.33 16.95 11.40
CA ARG A 368 -23.72 17.35 10.12
C ARG A 368 -22.89 16.22 9.52
N LEU A 369 -22.95 16.11 8.20
CA LEU A 369 -22.13 15.21 7.40
C LEU A 369 -21.05 15.99 6.64
N PRO A 370 -19.86 15.40 6.41
CA PRO A 370 -18.84 15.97 5.53
C PRO A 370 -19.33 16.09 4.09
N MET A 371 -18.70 16.98 3.31
CA MET A 371 -18.92 17.04 1.86
C MET A 371 -18.53 15.72 1.20
N PHE A 372 -19.38 15.23 0.29
CA PHE A 372 -19.08 14.03 -0.49
C PHE A 372 -19.34 14.27 -1.98
N VAL A 373 -18.34 13.95 -2.80
CA VAL A 373 -18.34 14.19 -4.25
C VAL A 373 -18.04 12.89 -4.99
N TYR A 374 -18.91 12.53 -5.91
CA TYR A 374 -18.70 11.46 -6.87
C TYR A 374 -18.06 12.05 -8.13
N VAL A 375 -16.96 11.46 -8.57
CA VAL A 375 -16.21 11.88 -9.76
C VAL A 375 -15.98 10.67 -10.66
N SER A 376 -16.46 10.75 -11.88
CA SER A 376 -16.11 9.84 -12.95
C SER A 376 -15.47 10.67 -14.07
N ARG A 377 -14.15 10.62 -14.18
CA ARG A 377 -13.43 11.41 -15.19
C ARG A 377 -13.77 10.97 -16.60
N GLU A 378 -13.69 11.88 -17.54
CA GLU A 378 -13.91 11.54 -18.94
C GLU A 378 -12.91 10.50 -19.43
N LYS A 379 -13.41 9.52 -20.20
CA LYS A 379 -12.62 8.53 -20.91
C LYS A 379 -13.03 8.48 -22.37
N ARG A 380 -12.05 8.61 -23.27
CA ARG A 380 -12.26 8.59 -24.72
C ARG A 380 -11.24 7.68 -25.38
N PRO A 381 -11.59 7.04 -26.51
CA PRO A 381 -10.64 6.34 -27.37
C PRO A 381 -9.49 7.27 -27.80
N GLY A 382 -8.28 6.75 -27.84
CA GLY A 382 -7.08 7.46 -28.30
C GLY A 382 -6.34 8.29 -27.22
N TYR A 383 -6.83 8.33 -25.99
CA TYR A 383 -6.12 8.90 -24.82
C TYR A 383 -5.54 7.81 -23.94
N ASP A 384 -4.35 8.05 -23.40
CA ASP A 384 -3.79 7.21 -22.34
C ASP A 384 -4.32 7.71 -20.98
N HIS A 385 -5.19 6.91 -20.37
CA HIS A 385 -5.84 7.28 -19.11
C HIS A 385 -5.01 7.00 -17.85
N ASN A 386 -3.85 6.35 -17.97
CA ASN A 386 -2.90 6.14 -16.85
C ASN A 386 -3.49 5.48 -15.59
N LYS A 387 -4.54 4.67 -15.76
CA LYS A 387 -5.17 3.86 -14.69
C LYS A 387 -5.40 4.66 -13.40
N LYS A 388 -5.02 4.08 -12.23
CA LYS A 388 -5.18 4.69 -10.90
C LYS A 388 -4.45 6.05 -10.79
N ALA A 389 -3.23 6.17 -11.31
CA ALA A 389 -2.48 7.44 -11.24
C ALA A 389 -3.22 8.59 -11.92
N GLY A 390 -3.79 8.35 -13.11
CA GLY A 390 -4.61 9.35 -13.81
C GLY A 390 -5.90 9.71 -13.06
N ALA A 391 -6.55 8.70 -12.44
CA ALA A 391 -7.71 8.92 -11.59
C ALA A 391 -7.39 9.79 -10.38
N MET A 392 -6.27 9.51 -9.71
CA MET A 392 -5.82 10.30 -8.56
C MET A 392 -5.45 11.73 -8.95
N ASN A 393 -4.76 11.95 -10.07
CA ASN A 393 -4.44 13.29 -10.56
C ASN A 393 -5.69 14.09 -10.94
N CYS A 394 -6.70 13.44 -11.49
CA CYS A 394 -8.00 14.03 -11.71
C CYS A 394 -8.64 14.51 -10.40
N LEU A 395 -8.63 13.69 -9.34
CA LEU A 395 -9.14 14.07 -8.02
C LEU A 395 -8.35 15.23 -7.41
N VAL A 396 -7.03 15.29 -7.58
CA VAL A 396 -6.22 16.44 -7.09
C VAL A 396 -6.71 17.75 -7.71
N ARG A 397 -6.98 17.74 -9.02
CA ARG A 397 -7.47 18.94 -9.72
C ARG A 397 -8.88 19.33 -9.29
N ALA A 398 -9.80 18.36 -9.28
CA ALA A 398 -11.19 18.63 -8.88
C ALA A 398 -11.28 19.12 -7.42
N SER A 399 -10.58 18.46 -6.49
CA SER A 399 -10.59 18.86 -5.08
C SER A 399 -9.91 20.19 -4.81
N ALA A 400 -8.89 20.58 -5.61
CA ALA A 400 -8.27 21.88 -5.50
C ALA A 400 -9.23 23.05 -5.80
N ILE A 401 -10.22 22.80 -6.66
CA ILE A 401 -11.25 23.78 -7.01
C ILE A 401 -12.39 23.78 -5.97
N LEU A 402 -12.82 22.61 -5.49
CA LEU A 402 -14.01 22.46 -4.64
C LEU A 402 -13.71 22.70 -3.15
N SER A 403 -12.74 21.99 -2.57
CA SER A 403 -12.44 22.03 -1.12
C SER A 403 -11.06 22.58 -0.80
N ASN A 404 -10.10 22.33 -1.66
CA ASN A 404 -8.69 22.73 -1.53
C ASN A 404 -8.06 22.34 -0.17
N GLY A 405 -8.36 21.16 0.36
CA GLY A 405 -7.72 20.67 1.58
C GLY A 405 -6.19 20.63 1.41
N PRO A 406 -5.39 21.22 2.31
CA PRO A 406 -3.93 21.20 2.22
C PRO A 406 -3.32 19.81 2.37
N PHE A 407 -4.11 18.85 2.91
CA PHE A 407 -3.72 17.47 3.02
C PHE A 407 -4.69 16.56 2.26
N ILE A 408 -4.14 15.50 1.69
CA ILE A 408 -4.89 14.52 0.90
C ILE A 408 -4.60 13.14 1.50
N LEU A 409 -5.65 12.41 1.90
CA LEU A 409 -5.54 11.01 2.30
C LEU A 409 -6.09 10.10 1.20
N ASN A 410 -5.26 9.20 0.65
CA ASN A 410 -5.74 8.23 -0.33
C ASN A 410 -6.01 6.86 0.30
N LEU A 411 -7.12 6.26 -0.10
CA LEU A 411 -7.55 4.91 0.28
C LEU A 411 -8.01 4.13 -0.95
N ASP A 412 -7.77 2.83 -0.94
CA ASP A 412 -8.43 1.91 -1.86
C ASP A 412 -9.89 1.69 -1.41
N CYS A 413 -10.77 1.30 -2.31
CA CYS A 413 -12.20 1.13 -2.04
C CYS A 413 -12.53 0.08 -0.97
N ASP A 414 -11.59 -0.80 -0.65
CA ASP A 414 -11.69 -1.84 0.37
C ASP A 414 -10.91 -1.53 1.67
N HIS A 415 -10.23 -0.37 1.73
CA HIS A 415 -9.49 0.07 2.91
C HIS A 415 -10.31 1.06 3.73
N TYR A 416 -10.96 0.60 4.79
CA TYR A 416 -11.78 1.43 5.65
C TYR A 416 -11.02 1.96 6.87
N ILE A 417 -11.54 3.02 7.48
CA ILE A 417 -11.02 3.61 8.72
C ILE A 417 -11.40 2.72 9.91
N ASN A 418 -10.42 2.04 10.49
CA ASN A 418 -10.59 1.19 11.68
C ASN A 418 -10.35 1.95 12.99
N ASN A 419 -9.49 2.99 12.95
CA ASN A 419 -9.25 3.92 14.06
C ASN A 419 -9.74 5.32 13.66
N CYS A 420 -10.84 5.78 14.24
CA CYS A 420 -11.41 7.07 13.87
C CYS A 420 -10.49 8.28 14.17
N ARG A 421 -9.48 8.13 15.05
CA ARG A 421 -8.51 9.17 15.39
C ARG A 421 -7.24 9.15 14.56
N ALA A 422 -7.10 8.20 13.62
CA ALA A 422 -5.88 8.04 12.82
C ALA A 422 -5.44 9.35 12.14
N ILE A 423 -6.40 10.14 11.64
CA ILE A 423 -6.12 11.42 10.97
C ILE A 423 -5.53 12.44 11.95
N ARG A 424 -6.04 12.51 13.17
CA ARG A 424 -5.51 13.37 14.23
C ARG A 424 -4.09 12.95 14.63
N GLU A 425 -3.82 11.65 14.68
CA GLU A 425 -2.47 11.12 14.92
C GLU A 425 -1.51 11.51 13.79
N GLY A 426 -1.94 11.44 12.53
CA GLY A 426 -1.18 11.95 11.40
C GLY A 426 -0.91 13.46 11.48
N MET A 427 -1.93 14.24 11.86
CA MET A 427 -1.79 15.69 12.02
C MET A 427 -0.76 16.09 13.09
N CYS A 428 -0.57 15.26 14.11
CA CYS A 428 0.49 15.51 15.09
C CYS A 428 1.87 15.64 14.45
N PHE A 429 2.17 14.89 13.40
CA PHE A 429 3.45 15.00 12.69
C PHE A 429 3.48 16.17 11.70
N MET A 430 2.37 16.40 10.98
CA MET A 430 2.31 17.46 9.96
C MET A 430 2.33 18.87 10.56
N MET A 431 1.78 19.00 11.76
CA MET A 431 1.57 20.30 12.42
C MET A 431 2.58 20.57 13.54
N ASP A 432 3.47 19.63 13.85
CA ASP A 432 4.54 19.80 14.84
C ASP A 432 5.68 20.66 14.29
N GLN A 433 6.54 21.12 15.17
CA GLN A 433 7.81 21.74 14.81
C GLN A 433 8.65 20.78 13.97
N GLY A 434 9.17 21.23 12.82
CA GLY A 434 9.89 20.37 11.87
C GLY A 434 8.98 19.46 11.04
N GLY A 435 7.66 19.73 11.02
CA GLY A 435 6.70 19.05 10.15
C GLY A 435 6.56 19.69 8.77
N GLU A 436 7.15 20.85 8.55
CA GLU A 436 7.08 21.62 7.29
C GLU A 436 7.74 20.91 6.11
N ASP A 437 8.76 20.07 6.35
CA ASP A 437 9.47 19.29 5.34
C ASP A 437 8.89 17.88 5.09
N ILE A 438 7.78 17.52 5.77
CA ILE A 438 7.11 16.23 5.59
C ILE A 438 6.19 16.28 4.37
N CYS A 439 6.49 15.46 3.35
CA CYS A 439 5.65 15.33 2.16
C CYS A 439 4.44 14.42 2.37
N TYR A 440 4.64 13.30 3.06
CA TYR A 440 3.55 12.38 3.38
C TYR A 440 3.80 11.57 4.67
N ILE A 441 2.70 11.08 5.19
CA ILE A 441 2.67 10.11 6.30
C ILE A 441 2.10 8.81 5.77
N GLN A 442 2.87 7.73 5.88
CA GLN A 442 2.43 6.39 5.54
C GLN A 442 1.99 5.66 6.79
N PHE A 443 0.78 5.10 6.76
CA PHE A 443 0.29 4.18 7.79
C PHE A 443 0.54 2.73 7.36
N PRO A 444 0.73 1.79 8.32
CA PRO A 444 0.80 0.37 8.02
C PRO A 444 -0.48 -0.11 7.34
N GLN A 445 -0.34 -0.90 6.27
CA GLN A 445 -1.48 -1.63 5.73
C GLN A 445 -1.74 -2.85 6.62
N ARG A 446 -3.01 -3.03 7.02
CA ARG A 446 -3.48 -4.18 7.78
C ARG A 446 -4.62 -4.84 7.02
N PHE A 447 -4.68 -6.16 7.09
CA PHE A 447 -5.61 -6.93 6.27
C PHE A 447 -6.50 -7.81 7.15
N GLU A 448 -7.76 -7.95 6.72
CA GLU A 448 -8.79 -8.80 7.33
C GLU A 448 -9.08 -10.02 6.46
N GLY A 449 -9.79 -11.00 7.00
CA GLY A 449 -10.18 -12.20 6.26
C GLY A 449 -9.04 -13.19 5.99
N ILE A 450 -7.88 -13.01 6.62
CA ILE A 450 -6.73 -13.89 6.46
C ILE A 450 -6.89 -15.11 7.40
N ASP A 451 -6.58 -16.31 6.86
CA ASP A 451 -6.51 -17.55 7.64
C ASP A 451 -5.54 -17.40 8.83
N PRO A 452 -5.91 -17.87 10.05
CA PRO A 452 -5.05 -17.75 11.23
C PRO A 452 -3.63 -18.31 11.07
N SER A 453 -3.41 -19.25 10.14
CA SER A 453 -2.07 -19.79 9.84
C SER A 453 -1.26 -18.89 8.91
N ASP A 454 -1.85 -17.88 8.31
CA ASP A 454 -1.28 -16.96 7.31
C ASP A 454 -0.29 -17.65 6.34
N ARG A 455 -0.75 -18.70 5.71
CA ARG A 455 0.05 -19.63 4.89
C ARG A 455 0.93 -18.93 3.85
N TYR A 456 0.48 -17.83 3.29
CA TYR A 456 1.15 -17.11 2.20
C TYR A 456 1.68 -15.74 2.64
N ALA A 457 1.90 -15.53 3.94
CA ALA A 457 2.41 -14.28 4.52
C ALA A 457 1.64 -13.04 4.03
N ASN A 458 0.32 -13.10 4.05
CA ASN A 458 -0.55 -12.03 3.55
C ASN A 458 -0.53 -10.79 4.44
N HIS A 459 -0.27 -10.95 5.76
CA HIS A 459 -0.11 -9.82 6.68
C HIS A 459 1.09 -8.92 6.32
N ASN A 460 2.09 -9.45 5.62
CA ASN A 460 3.32 -8.72 5.26
C ASN A 460 4.00 -8.03 6.45
N THR A 461 3.93 -8.60 7.65
CA THR A 461 4.43 -7.99 8.89
C THR A 461 5.91 -7.66 8.84
N VAL A 462 6.76 -8.50 8.21
CA VAL A 462 8.19 -8.22 8.04
C VAL A 462 8.42 -6.94 7.23
N PHE A 463 7.62 -6.70 6.20
CA PHE A 463 7.72 -5.47 5.41
C PHE A 463 7.19 -4.25 6.18
N PHE A 464 5.98 -4.33 6.75
CA PHE A 464 5.35 -3.17 7.40
C PHE A 464 5.94 -2.87 8.78
N ASP A 465 6.20 -3.88 9.61
CA ASP A 465 6.69 -3.66 10.98
C ASP A 465 8.22 -3.72 11.10
N GLY A 466 8.90 -4.32 10.12
CA GLY A 466 10.36 -4.35 10.01
C GLY A 466 10.89 -3.27 9.06
N ASN A 467 10.79 -3.51 7.75
CA ASN A 467 11.46 -2.68 6.74
C ASN A 467 10.99 -1.23 6.74
N MET A 468 9.68 -0.95 6.73
CA MET A 468 9.14 0.40 6.71
C MET A 468 9.52 1.21 7.96
N ARG A 469 9.53 0.55 9.12
CA ARG A 469 9.96 1.16 10.39
C ARG A 469 11.45 1.50 10.41
N ALA A 470 12.26 0.67 9.78
CA ALA A 470 13.69 0.96 9.61
C ALA A 470 13.91 2.18 8.71
N LEU A 471 13.17 2.30 7.61
CA LEU A 471 13.26 3.43 6.68
C LEU A 471 12.84 4.75 7.32
N ASP A 472 11.91 4.73 8.30
CA ASP A 472 11.49 5.91 9.04
C ASP A 472 12.65 6.60 9.79
N GLY A 473 13.68 5.83 10.18
CA GLY A 473 14.92 6.35 10.75
C GLY A 473 15.90 6.99 9.75
N LEU A 474 15.61 6.96 8.45
CA LEU A 474 16.44 7.51 7.37
C LEU A 474 15.85 8.83 6.84
N GLN A 475 15.30 8.80 5.66
CA GLN A 475 14.54 9.92 5.07
C GLN A 475 13.03 9.68 5.15
N GLY A 476 12.62 8.45 5.37
CA GLY A 476 11.27 8.03 5.64
C GLY A 476 10.85 6.77 4.89
N PRO A 477 9.65 6.24 5.19
CA PRO A 477 9.07 5.07 4.52
C PRO A 477 8.82 5.35 3.05
N VAL A 478 8.75 4.30 2.23
CA VAL A 478 8.28 4.40 0.85
C VAL A 478 6.75 4.48 0.82
N TYR A 479 6.19 5.15 -0.19
CA TYR A 479 4.75 5.16 -0.43
C TYR A 479 4.31 3.84 -1.07
N VAL A 480 3.24 3.25 -0.57
CA VAL A 480 2.76 1.90 -0.95
C VAL A 480 1.32 1.87 -1.45
N GLY A 481 0.82 2.96 -1.98
CA GLY A 481 -0.40 3.02 -2.79
C GLY A 481 -1.70 3.29 -2.04
N THR A 482 -1.78 3.09 -0.70
CA THR A 482 -2.98 3.32 0.10
C THR A 482 -2.64 3.62 1.56
N GLY A 483 -3.57 4.21 2.31
CA GLY A 483 -3.36 4.58 3.70
C GLY A 483 -2.23 5.60 3.86
N CYS A 484 -2.18 6.60 2.97
CA CYS A 484 -1.12 7.61 2.95
C CYS A 484 -1.72 9.01 2.93
N MET A 485 -1.26 9.86 3.86
CA MET A 485 -1.67 11.25 3.96
C MET A 485 -0.60 12.15 3.38
N PHE A 486 -0.88 12.81 2.26
CA PHE A 486 0.03 13.69 1.53
C PHE A 486 -0.17 15.15 1.90
N ARG A 487 0.92 15.91 1.87
CA ARG A 487 0.89 17.36 1.75
C ARG A 487 0.64 17.71 0.29
N ARG A 488 -0.46 18.41 -0.02
CA ARG A 488 -0.85 18.78 -1.38
C ARG A 488 0.26 19.55 -2.11
N PHE A 489 0.94 20.45 -1.44
CA PHE A 489 2.04 21.25 -2.00
C PHE A 489 3.22 20.38 -2.49
N ALA A 490 3.53 19.28 -1.79
CA ALA A 490 4.55 18.32 -2.22
C ALA A 490 4.12 17.56 -3.48
N LEU A 491 2.82 17.22 -3.63
CA LEU A 491 2.27 16.62 -4.85
C LEU A 491 2.36 17.56 -6.06
N TYR A 492 2.28 18.86 -5.84
CA TYR A 492 2.47 19.84 -6.89
C TYR A 492 3.92 19.98 -7.36
N ALA A 493 4.81 19.16 -6.86
CA ALA A 493 6.21 19.09 -7.24
C ALA A 493 7.06 20.31 -6.86
N PHE A 494 6.65 21.04 -5.85
CA PHE A 494 7.51 22.07 -5.23
C PHE A 494 8.56 21.41 -4.32
N ASP A 495 9.66 22.10 -4.11
CA ASP A 495 10.71 21.70 -3.18
C ASP A 495 10.27 21.95 -1.71
N PRO A 496 10.84 21.24 -0.72
CA PRO A 496 10.58 21.54 0.67
C PRO A 496 11.01 22.97 1.03
N PRO A 497 10.35 23.63 2.01
CA PRO A 497 10.68 24.99 2.43
C PRO A 497 12.16 25.15 2.78
N ASN A 498 12.82 26.15 2.21
CA ASN A 498 14.23 26.41 2.46
C ASN A 498 14.36 27.70 3.29
N PRO A 499 14.96 27.63 4.52
CA PRO A 499 15.12 28.78 5.40
C PRO A 499 15.84 29.96 4.76
N ALA A 500 16.83 29.72 3.92
CA ALA A 500 17.64 30.76 3.29
C ALA A 500 16.89 31.54 2.17
N LYS A 501 15.91 30.93 1.50
CA LYS A 501 15.16 31.58 0.41
C LYS A 501 13.95 32.41 0.91
N MET A 502 13.39 32.06 2.07
CA MET A 502 12.18 32.71 2.58
C MET A 502 12.44 33.95 3.46
N THR A 503 13.67 34.22 3.87
CA THR A 503 14.05 35.45 4.58
C THR A 503 13.86 36.71 3.69
N VAL A 504 13.92 36.54 2.39
CA VAL A 504 13.74 37.63 1.43
C VAL A 504 12.26 38.01 1.26
N ALA A 505 11.33 37.07 1.44
CA ALA A 505 9.90 37.32 1.29
C ALA A 505 9.26 38.08 2.49
N LYS A 506 9.89 38.08 3.65
CA LYS A 506 9.38 38.70 4.88
C LYS A 506 9.40 40.27 4.86
N GLU A 507 10.13 40.84 3.94
CA GLU A 507 10.19 42.32 3.85
C GLU A 507 8.97 42.95 3.15
N ASN A 508 8.04 42.17 2.58
CA ASN A 508 6.88 42.66 1.84
C ASN A 508 5.54 42.11 2.40
N GLU A 509 5.31 42.21 3.68
CA GLU A 509 4.15 41.65 4.40
C GLU A 509 2.76 42.19 4.06
N THR A 510 2.59 43.01 3.04
CA THR A 510 1.29 43.66 2.71
C THR A 510 0.63 43.18 1.43
N GLN A 511 1.23 42.20 0.70
CA GLN A 511 0.60 41.65 -0.51
C GLN A 511 0.26 40.15 -0.33
N PRO A 512 -0.85 39.66 -0.95
CA PRO A 512 -1.17 38.25 -0.95
C PRO A 512 -0.01 37.49 -1.59
N LEU A 513 0.48 36.46 -0.89
CA LEU A 513 1.56 35.57 -1.32
C LEU A 513 1.28 35.05 -2.74
N THR A 514 2.19 35.29 -3.64
CA THR A 514 2.13 34.81 -5.02
C THR A 514 2.90 33.50 -5.17
N THR A 515 2.63 32.72 -6.21
CA THR A 515 3.35 31.48 -6.52
C THR A 515 4.87 31.68 -6.69
N SER A 516 5.30 32.91 -7.09
CA SER A 516 6.72 33.30 -7.18
C SER A 516 7.42 33.38 -5.81
N ASP A 517 6.68 33.56 -4.72
CA ASP A 517 7.25 33.64 -3.39
C ASP A 517 7.69 32.25 -2.87
N PHE A 518 7.12 31.16 -3.44
CA PHE A 518 7.42 29.78 -3.04
C PHE A 518 8.53 29.14 -3.89
N ASP A 519 8.58 29.45 -5.15
CA ASP A 519 9.61 28.99 -6.09
C ASP A 519 10.02 30.19 -6.96
N PRO A 520 11.03 30.98 -6.54
CA PRO A 520 11.45 32.17 -7.26
C PRO A 520 11.93 31.89 -8.69
N ASP A 521 12.20 30.63 -9.01
CA ASP A 521 12.54 30.18 -10.36
C ASP A 521 11.29 29.81 -11.19
N LEU A 522 10.07 29.90 -10.60
CA LEU A 522 8.83 29.64 -11.30
C LEU A 522 8.32 30.89 -11.99
N ASP A 523 8.60 31.01 -13.28
CA ASP A 523 8.00 32.05 -14.13
C ASP A 523 6.48 31.84 -14.18
N VAL A 524 5.70 32.89 -13.90
CA VAL A 524 4.22 32.92 -13.96
C VAL A 524 3.71 32.40 -15.32
N ASN A 525 4.47 32.63 -16.40
CA ASN A 525 4.16 32.12 -17.73
C ASN A 525 4.27 30.60 -17.87
N LEU A 526 4.97 29.93 -16.96
CA LEU A 526 5.10 28.47 -16.94
C LEU A 526 3.98 27.76 -16.18
N LEU A 527 3.17 28.46 -15.38
CA LEU A 527 2.05 27.89 -14.63
C LEU A 527 1.05 27.16 -15.52
N PRO A 528 0.58 27.69 -16.67
CA PRO A 528 -0.31 26.98 -17.57
C PRO A 528 0.33 25.70 -18.15
N LYS A 529 1.62 25.72 -18.44
CA LYS A 529 2.36 24.54 -18.90
C LYS A 529 2.48 23.47 -17.81
N ARG A 530 2.60 23.88 -16.57
CA ARG A 530 2.77 22.96 -15.43
C ARG A 530 1.44 22.39 -14.96
N PHE A 531 0.42 23.22 -14.76
CA PHE A 531 -0.83 22.86 -14.12
C PHE A 531 -2.05 22.86 -15.05
N GLY A 532 -1.95 23.41 -16.25
CA GLY A 532 -3.08 23.63 -17.17
C GLY A 532 -3.67 25.03 -17.04
N ASN A 533 -4.71 25.32 -17.83
CA ASN A 533 -5.25 26.68 -18.02
C ASN A 533 -6.27 27.13 -16.95
N SER A 534 -6.55 26.32 -15.91
CA SER A 534 -7.49 26.70 -14.86
C SER A 534 -6.88 27.76 -13.94
N THR A 535 -7.47 28.96 -13.94
CA THR A 535 -7.09 30.04 -13.04
C THR A 535 -7.43 29.71 -11.59
N MET A 536 -8.57 29.05 -11.35
CA MET A 536 -8.99 28.63 -10.02
C MET A 536 -8.03 27.61 -9.41
N LEU A 537 -7.49 26.68 -10.21
CA LEU A 537 -6.48 25.74 -9.77
C LEU A 537 -5.17 26.47 -9.40
N ALA A 538 -4.72 27.39 -10.24
CA ALA A 538 -3.50 28.17 -9.99
C ALA A 538 -3.60 29.00 -8.69
N GLU A 539 -4.71 29.70 -8.49
CA GLU A 539 -5.00 30.48 -7.28
C GLU A 539 -5.14 29.63 -6.01
N SER A 540 -5.54 28.36 -6.13
CA SER A 540 -5.69 27.45 -5.01
C SER A 540 -4.34 26.99 -4.40
N ILE A 541 -3.26 27.01 -5.18
CA ILE A 541 -1.94 26.49 -4.79
C ILE A 541 -1.35 27.23 -3.58
N PRO A 542 -1.18 28.58 -3.59
CA PRO A 542 -0.62 29.29 -2.45
C PRO A 542 -1.49 29.16 -1.19
N VAL A 543 -2.80 29.05 -1.35
CA VAL A 543 -3.74 28.89 -0.23
C VAL A 543 -3.51 27.53 0.46
N ALA A 544 -3.41 26.45 -0.32
CA ALA A 544 -3.16 25.12 0.22
C ALA A 544 -1.78 25.00 0.90
N GLU A 545 -0.77 25.65 0.33
CA GLU A 545 0.55 25.73 0.93
C GLU A 545 0.48 26.40 2.30
N PHE A 546 -0.08 27.60 2.37
CA PHE A 546 -0.18 28.36 3.59
C PHE A 546 -0.99 27.64 4.68
N GLN A 547 -2.14 27.10 4.35
CA GLN A 547 -2.99 26.35 5.28
C GLN A 547 -2.34 25.06 5.78
N GLY A 548 -1.43 24.46 5.02
CA GLY A 548 -0.68 23.25 5.38
C GLY A 548 0.51 23.50 6.30
N ARG A 549 0.87 24.72 6.59
CA ARG A 549 2.01 25.03 7.47
C ARG A 549 1.71 24.72 8.94
N PRO A 550 2.71 24.33 9.77
CA PRO A 550 2.56 24.28 11.23
C PRO A 550 2.11 25.65 11.79
N ILE A 551 1.53 25.66 12.98
CA ILE A 551 1.18 26.91 13.65
C ILE A 551 2.44 27.60 14.16
N ALA A 552 2.56 28.92 13.94
CA ALA A 552 3.69 29.75 14.37
C ALA A 552 3.50 30.27 15.79
N ASP A 553 3.22 29.40 16.75
CA ASP A 553 3.14 29.76 18.18
C ASP A 553 4.46 29.60 18.93
N HIS A 554 5.54 29.19 18.24
CA HIS A 554 6.88 29.01 18.77
C HIS A 554 7.93 29.68 17.86
N PRO A 555 8.94 30.40 18.44
CA PRO A 555 9.94 31.13 17.65
C PRO A 555 10.78 30.26 16.71
N ASP A 556 10.93 28.97 17.01
CA ASP A 556 11.67 28.04 16.16
C ASP A 556 10.88 27.56 14.90
N ILE A 557 9.57 27.82 14.84
CA ILE A 557 8.77 27.56 13.64
C ILE A 557 8.83 28.75 12.70
N LYS A 558 9.86 28.78 11.86
CA LYS A 558 10.16 29.90 10.97
C LYS A 558 9.12 30.10 9.87
N PHE A 559 8.39 29.05 9.49
CA PHE A 559 7.45 29.04 8.36
C PHE A 559 6.02 28.69 8.78
N GLY A 560 5.72 28.83 10.07
CA GLY A 560 4.39 28.59 10.56
C GLY A 560 3.35 29.59 10.02
N ARG A 561 2.08 29.20 10.03
CA ARG A 561 0.95 30.10 9.81
C ARG A 561 0.50 30.72 11.11
N PRO A 562 0.10 31.99 11.15
CA PRO A 562 -0.58 32.55 12.31
C PRO A 562 -1.93 31.85 12.49
N PRO A 563 -2.38 31.59 13.73
CA PRO A 563 -3.69 31.02 14.02
C PRO A 563 -4.82 31.85 13.41
N GLY A 564 -5.85 31.18 12.88
CA GLY A 564 -7.03 31.83 12.33
C GLY A 564 -6.85 32.51 10.97
N ALA A 565 -5.67 32.44 10.35
CA ALA A 565 -5.39 33.06 9.07
C ALA A 565 -5.90 32.26 7.88
N LEU A 566 -6.48 32.99 6.93
CA LEU A 566 -6.90 32.64 5.57
C LEU A 566 -7.89 31.44 5.46
N ARG A 567 -9.14 31.83 5.41
CA ARG A 567 -10.17 31.08 4.70
C ARG A 567 -10.44 31.82 3.38
N VAL A 568 -10.23 31.13 2.25
CA VAL A 568 -10.78 31.65 0.99
C VAL A 568 -12.26 31.28 0.99
N PRO A 569 -13.18 32.26 1.06
CA PRO A 569 -14.60 31.97 0.93
C PRO A 569 -14.87 31.61 -0.53
N ARG A 570 -14.84 30.32 -0.85
CA ARG A 570 -15.32 29.78 -2.10
C ARG A 570 -16.60 29.02 -1.81
N ASP A 571 -17.66 29.27 -2.57
CA ASP A 571 -18.84 28.41 -2.56
C ASP A 571 -18.59 27.24 -3.54
N PRO A 572 -18.37 26.01 -3.04
CA PRO A 572 -18.13 24.87 -3.91
C PRO A 572 -19.34 24.50 -4.78
N LEU A 573 -20.53 25.02 -4.48
CA LEU A 573 -21.77 24.76 -5.23
C LEU A 573 -22.11 25.87 -6.22
N ASP A 574 -21.30 26.92 -6.33
CA ASP A 574 -21.48 27.93 -7.37
C ASP A 574 -21.33 27.29 -8.77
N ALA A 575 -22.21 27.67 -9.68
CA ALA A 575 -22.26 27.11 -11.04
C ALA A 575 -20.94 27.25 -11.80
N VAL A 576 -20.21 28.37 -11.59
CA VAL A 576 -18.92 28.63 -12.23
C VAL A 576 -17.85 27.68 -11.67
N THR A 577 -17.83 27.50 -10.34
CA THR A 577 -16.91 26.60 -9.66
C THR A 577 -17.13 25.14 -10.09
N VAL A 578 -18.38 24.69 -10.17
CA VAL A 578 -18.73 23.32 -10.63
C VAL A 578 -18.36 23.13 -12.10
N ALA A 579 -18.63 24.12 -12.96
CA ALA A 579 -18.27 24.06 -14.38
C ALA A 579 -16.76 23.94 -14.58
N GLU A 580 -15.97 24.69 -13.81
CA GLU A 580 -14.51 24.61 -13.85
C GLU A 580 -14.01 23.25 -13.31
N ALA A 581 -14.62 22.72 -12.25
CA ALA A 581 -14.31 21.39 -11.72
C ALA A 581 -14.61 20.29 -12.76
N VAL A 582 -15.66 20.40 -13.55
CA VAL A 582 -15.96 19.48 -14.68
C VAL A 582 -14.93 19.66 -15.80
N SER A 583 -14.48 20.86 -16.10
CA SER A 583 -13.45 21.13 -17.11
C SER A 583 -12.13 20.44 -16.79
N VAL A 584 -11.67 20.46 -15.52
CA VAL A 584 -10.38 19.88 -15.13
C VAL A 584 -10.38 18.35 -15.07
N ILE A 585 -11.55 17.69 -15.14
CA ILE A 585 -11.64 16.21 -15.20
C ILE A 585 -11.74 15.68 -16.64
N SER A 586 -11.72 16.54 -17.65
CA SER A 586 -11.73 16.13 -19.06
C SER A 586 -10.40 15.54 -19.52
N CYS A 587 -10.44 14.67 -20.53
CA CYS A 587 -9.25 14.01 -21.09
C CYS A 587 -8.19 14.98 -21.61
N TRP A 588 -8.62 16.06 -22.29
CA TRP A 588 -7.74 17.02 -22.91
C TRP A 588 -7.05 17.97 -21.95
N TYR A 589 -7.50 18.03 -20.69
CA TYR A 589 -6.95 18.98 -19.72
C TYR A 589 -5.46 18.76 -19.42
N GLU A 590 -5.01 17.52 -19.46
CA GLU A 590 -3.59 17.16 -19.22
C GLU A 590 -2.69 17.39 -20.44
N ASP A 591 -3.26 17.66 -21.62
CA ASP A 591 -2.48 17.85 -22.83
C ASP A 591 -1.48 19.00 -22.69
N LYS A 592 -0.19 18.71 -22.95
CA LYS A 592 0.92 19.67 -22.87
C LYS A 592 1.16 20.24 -21.47
N THR A 593 0.71 19.56 -20.42
CA THR A 593 1.00 19.88 -19.01
C THR A 593 2.08 18.96 -18.43
N GLU A 594 2.50 19.21 -17.19
CA GLU A 594 3.45 18.35 -16.47
C GLU A 594 2.74 17.33 -15.56
N TRP A 595 1.41 17.17 -15.66
CA TRP A 595 0.67 16.15 -14.90
C TRP A 595 1.16 14.74 -15.25
N GLY A 596 1.45 13.95 -14.22
CA GLY A 596 1.95 12.58 -14.36
C GLY A 596 3.44 12.45 -14.73
N GLU A 597 4.06 13.50 -15.27
CA GLU A 597 5.52 13.52 -15.51
C GLU A 597 6.29 14.08 -14.33
N ARG A 598 5.80 15.16 -13.75
CA ARG A 598 6.45 15.92 -12.68
C ARG A 598 5.50 16.25 -11.54
N VAL A 599 4.24 16.57 -11.85
CA VAL A 599 3.18 16.97 -10.92
C VAL A 599 2.24 15.81 -10.66
N GLY A 600 1.79 15.65 -9.43
CA GLY A 600 0.85 14.62 -9.00
C GLY A 600 1.46 13.22 -8.92
N TRP A 601 0.62 12.20 -9.09
CA TRP A 601 1.01 10.80 -9.23
C TRP A 601 1.71 10.58 -10.57
N ILE A 602 2.86 9.95 -10.55
CA ILE A 602 3.73 9.80 -11.74
C ILE A 602 3.25 8.63 -12.61
N TYR A 603 3.16 8.87 -13.94
CA TYR A 603 2.68 7.90 -14.93
C TYR A 603 3.78 6.93 -15.39
N GLY A 604 3.39 5.90 -16.13
CA GLY A 604 4.32 5.02 -16.86
C GLY A 604 4.86 3.82 -16.08
N SER A 605 4.50 3.63 -14.80
CA SER A 605 4.82 2.42 -14.04
C SER A 605 3.56 1.76 -13.49
N VAL A 606 3.59 0.45 -13.36
CA VAL A 606 2.52 -0.32 -12.67
C VAL A 606 2.55 -0.05 -11.15
N THR A 607 3.69 0.39 -10.61
CA THR A 607 3.88 0.82 -9.23
C THR A 607 4.12 2.33 -9.19
N GLU A 608 3.11 3.09 -9.61
CA GLU A 608 3.09 4.56 -9.60
C GLU A 608 3.33 5.13 -8.20
N ASP A 609 2.95 4.37 -7.17
CA ASP A 609 3.12 4.68 -5.76
C ASP A 609 4.59 4.83 -5.38
N VAL A 610 5.40 3.81 -5.62
CA VAL A 610 6.84 3.83 -5.30
C VAL A 610 7.54 4.97 -6.06
N VAL A 611 7.19 5.18 -7.34
CA VAL A 611 7.78 6.25 -8.16
C VAL A 611 7.42 7.63 -7.61
N THR A 612 6.16 7.84 -7.23
CA THR A 612 5.68 9.13 -6.69
C THR A 612 6.41 9.46 -5.38
N GLY A 613 6.50 8.49 -4.45
CA GLY A 613 7.26 8.66 -3.21
C GLY A 613 8.76 8.90 -3.45
N PHE A 614 9.36 8.15 -4.37
CA PHE A 614 10.76 8.36 -4.76
C PHE A 614 11.03 9.77 -5.30
N ARG A 615 10.14 10.31 -6.16
CA ARG A 615 10.27 11.66 -6.72
C ARG A 615 10.24 12.74 -5.64
N MET A 616 9.40 12.58 -4.62
CA MET A 616 9.37 13.51 -3.49
C MET A 616 10.65 13.45 -2.66
N HIS A 617 11.11 12.25 -2.28
CA HIS A 617 12.37 12.08 -1.55
C HIS A 617 13.57 12.59 -2.35
N ASN A 618 13.58 12.41 -3.67
CA ASN A 618 14.63 12.90 -4.57
C ASN A 618 14.71 14.43 -4.66
N ARG A 619 13.63 15.14 -4.30
CA ARG A 619 13.60 16.61 -4.14
C ARG A 619 14.06 17.06 -2.76
N GLY A 620 14.26 16.14 -1.83
CA GLY A 620 14.73 16.43 -0.47
C GLY A 620 13.63 16.41 0.58
N TRP A 621 12.37 16.11 0.22
CA TRP A 621 11.29 15.89 1.17
C TRP A 621 11.58 14.67 2.06
N ARG A 622 10.96 14.67 3.23
CA ARG A 622 10.97 13.58 4.20
C ARG A 622 9.56 12.98 4.31
N SER A 623 9.47 11.72 4.64
CA SER A 623 8.21 11.07 5.01
C SER A 623 8.27 10.52 6.44
N VAL A 624 7.12 10.16 7.01
CA VAL A 624 6.99 9.63 8.37
C VAL A 624 6.14 8.36 8.36
N TYR A 625 6.55 7.38 9.17
CA TYR A 625 5.78 6.16 9.39
C TYR A 625 4.97 6.26 10.67
N CYS A 626 3.64 6.29 10.54
CA CYS A 626 2.73 6.43 11.66
C CYS A 626 2.14 5.09 12.06
N ILE A 627 2.65 4.50 13.13
CA ILE A 627 2.11 3.29 13.75
C ILE A 627 1.22 3.71 14.91
N THR A 628 -0.09 3.50 14.77
CA THR A 628 -1.10 3.81 15.78
C THR A 628 -1.30 2.64 16.73
N LYS A 629 -1.77 2.89 17.97
CA LYS A 629 -2.06 1.81 18.94
C LYS A 629 -3.14 0.84 18.45
N ARG A 630 -4.17 1.36 17.81
CA ARG A 630 -5.18 0.61 17.08
C ARG A 630 -4.88 0.79 15.60
N ASP A 631 -4.89 -0.28 14.80
CA ASP A 631 -4.66 -0.19 13.35
C ASP A 631 -5.47 0.95 12.74
N ALA A 632 -4.81 1.84 11.99
CA ALA A 632 -5.45 3.02 11.40
C ALA A 632 -6.50 2.63 10.36
N PHE A 633 -6.09 1.78 9.43
CA PHE A 633 -6.90 1.31 8.31
C PHE A 633 -6.82 -0.22 8.21
N ARG A 634 -7.89 -0.83 7.72
CA ARG A 634 -7.93 -2.26 7.41
C ARG A 634 -8.55 -2.48 6.04
N GLY A 635 -8.02 -3.44 5.32
CA GLY A 635 -8.47 -3.78 3.98
C GLY A 635 -8.52 -5.28 3.76
N SER A 636 -8.92 -5.68 2.57
CA SER A 636 -8.94 -7.08 2.14
C SER A 636 -7.62 -7.51 1.52
N ALA A 637 -7.27 -8.79 1.61
CA ALA A 637 -6.13 -9.38 0.93
C ALA A 637 -6.53 -10.66 0.18
N PRO A 638 -5.89 -10.96 -0.96
CA PRO A 638 -6.13 -12.22 -1.65
C PRO A 638 -5.58 -13.37 -0.82
N ILE A 639 -6.45 -14.25 -0.32
CA ILE A 639 -6.06 -15.38 0.51
C ILE A 639 -5.64 -16.62 -0.28
N ASN A 640 -6.02 -16.74 -1.55
CA ASN A 640 -5.64 -17.87 -2.39
C ASN A 640 -4.25 -17.67 -3.04
N LEU A 641 -3.59 -18.80 -3.32
CA LEU A 641 -2.23 -18.81 -3.87
C LEU A 641 -2.13 -18.09 -5.21
N THR A 642 -3.09 -18.31 -6.12
CA THR A 642 -3.05 -17.77 -7.48
C THR A 642 -3.09 -16.26 -7.48
N ASP A 643 -4.08 -15.67 -6.80
CA ASP A 643 -4.27 -14.23 -6.77
C ASP A 643 -3.13 -13.54 -6.00
N ARG A 644 -2.58 -14.20 -4.95
CA ARG A 644 -1.39 -13.72 -4.23
C ARG A 644 -0.15 -13.68 -5.12
N LEU A 645 0.11 -14.73 -5.92
CA LEU A 645 1.23 -14.75 -6.86
C LEU A 645 1.09 -13.68 -7.95
N HIS A 646 -0.12 -13.43 -8.45
CA HIS A 646 -0.36 -12.35 -9.41
C HIS A 646 -0.19 -10.95 -8.80
N GLN A 647 -0.55 -10.76 -7.52
CA GLN A 647 -0.30 -9.52 -6.80
C GLN A 647 1.21 -9.22 -6.70
N VAL A 648 2.00 -10.22 -6.27
CA VAL A 648 3.45 -10.09 -6.18
C VAL A 648 4.10 -9.90 -7.55
N LEU A 649 3.58 -10.56 -8.59
CA LEU A 649 4.03 -10.37 -9.98
C LEU A 649 3.93 -8.90 -10.40
N ARG A 650 2.81 -8.24 -10.10
CA ARG A 650 2.61 -6.81 -10.43
C ARG A 650 3.66 -5.92 -9.74
N TRP A 651 3.85 -6.12 -8.43
CA TRP A 651 4.83 -5.35 -7.66
C TRP A 651 6.25 -5.52 -8.20
N ALA A 652 6.64 -6.76 -8.47
CA ALA A 652 7.96 -7.07 -9.01
C ALA A 652 8.16 -6.54 -10.43
N THR A 653 7.14 -6.59 -11.31
CA THR A 653 7.21 -6.01 -12.65
C THR A 653 7.42 -4.50 -12.59
N GLY A 654 6.67 -3.80 -11.72
CA GLY A 654 6.88 -2.37 -11.52
C GLY A 654 8.27 -2.02 -11.01
N SER A 655 8.84 -2.85 -10.13
CA SER A 655 10.23 -2.68 -9.65
C SER A 655 11.26 -2.80 -10.79
N VAL A 656 11.08 -3.76 -11.70
CA VAL A 656 11.93 -3.89 -12.91
C VAL A 656 11.79 -2.68 -13.83
N GLU A 657 10.55 -2.19 -14.04
CA GLU A 657 10.30 -0.97 -14.83
C GLU A 657 11.02 0.25 -14.23
N ILE A 658 10.95 0.44 -12.91
CA ILE A 658 11.62 1.53 -12.21
C ILE A 658 13.13 1.44 -12.39
N PHE A 659 13.70 0.24 -12.27
CA PHE A 659 15.15 0.04 -12.40
C PHE A 659 15.69 0.46 -13.78
N PHE A 660 14.97 0.17 -14.85
CA PHE A 660 15.37 0.56 -16.22
C PHE A 660 14.84 1.94 -16.66
N SER A 661 14.19 2.69 -15.79
CA SER A 661 13.67 4.02 -16.08
C SER A 661 14.58 5.15 -15.56
N ARG A 662 14.22 6.39 -15.88
CA ARG A 662 14.84 7.59 -15.29
C ARG A 662 14.64 7.72 -13.77
N ASN A 663 13.77 6.88 -13.19
CA ASN A 663 13.50 6.81 -11.75
C ASN A 663 14.42 5.83 -11.01
N ASN A 664 15.48 5.34 -11.65
CA ASN A 664 16.48 4.50 -11.02
C ASN A 664 17.21 5.28 -9.90
N ALA A 665 17.31 4.67 -8.73
CA ALA A 665 17.97 5.28 -7.56
C ALA A 665 19.46 5.63 -7.78
N LEU A 666 20.14 4.97 -8.71
CA LEU A 666 21.52 5.32 -9.09
C LEU A 666 21.61 6.71 -9.73
N LEU A 667 20.54 7.14 -10.43
CA LEU A 667 20.45 8.44 -11.11
C LEU A 667 19.87 9.54 -10.20
N ALA A 668 19.61 9.25 -8.91
CA ALA A 668 19.01 10.17 -7.98
C ALA A 668 19.88 11.39 -7.70
N SER A 669 19.24 12.51 -7.34
CA SER A 669 19.93 13.75 -6.94
C SER A 669 20.70 13.58 -5.62
N THR A 670 21.58 14.53 -5.31
CA THR A 670 22.32 14.57 -4.04
C THR A 670 21.45 14.87 -2.82
N LYS A 671 20.22 15.38 -3.04
CA LYS A 671 19.22 15.63 -1.98
C LYS A 671 18.68 14.31 -1.38
N LEU A 672 18.75 13.19 -2.14
CA LEU A 672 18.41 11.86 -1.62
C LEU A 672 19.56 11.32 -0.75
N LYS A 673 19.28 11.05 0.53
CA LYS A 673 20.27 10.53 1.48
C LYS A 673 20.81 9.17 1.02
N PHE A 674 22.11 8.90 1.28
CA PHE A 674 22.79 7.70 0.78
C PHE A 674 22.11 6.38 1.19
N LEU A 675 21.76 6.22 2.46
CA LEU A 675 21.08 5.00 2.92
C LEU A 675 19.68 4.84 2.32
N GLN A 676 18.96 5.94 2.11
CA GLN A 676 17.67 5.93 1.41
C GLN A 676 17.84 5.55 -0.07
N ARG A 677 18.93 5.97 -0.70
CA ARG A 677 19.28 5.56 -2.07
C ARG A 677 19.51 4.06 -2.16
N LEU A 678 20.21 3.47 -1.18
CA LEU A 678 20.40 2.02 -1.12
C LEU A 678 19.07 1.28 -0.94
N ALA A 679 18.17 1.80 -0.11
CA ALA A 679 16.85 1.22 0.07
C ALA A 679 16.02 1.23 -1.22
N TYR A 680 15.99 2.34 -1.96
CA TYR A 680 15.31 2.40 -3.27
C TYR A 680 16.01 1.54 -4.33
N LEU A 681 17.34 1.42 -4.27
CA LEU A 681 18.07 0.50 -5.15
C LEU A 681 17.65 -0.95 -4.89
N ASN A 682 17.52 -1.35 -3.61
CA ASN A 682 17.00 -2.67 -3.24
C ASN A 682 15.59 -2.91 -3.80
N VAL A 683 14.69 -1.92 -3.70
CA VAL A 683 13.34 -2.00 -4.29
C VAL A 683 13.39 -2.23 -5.81
N GLY A 684 14.36 -1.66 -6.54
CA GLY A 684 14.50 -1.88 -7.99
C GLY A 684 15.13 -3.22 -8.36
N ILE A 685 16.01 -3.76 -7.52
CA ILE A 685 16.85 -4.92 -7.88
C ILE A 685 16.29 -6.25 -7.35
N TYR A 686 15.49 -6.27 -6.28
CA TYR A 686 15.10 -7.52 -5.63
C TYR A 686 14.48 -8.57 -6.57
N PRO A 687 13.75 -8.24 -7.68
CA PRO A 687 13.22 -9.28 -8.56
C PRO A 687 14.31 -10.07 -9.28
N PHE A 688 15.45 -9.47 -9.60
CA PHE A 688 16.56 -10.14 -10.26
C PHE A 688 17.20 -11.25 -9.43
N THR A 689 17.01 -11.22 -8.11
CA THR A 689 17.41 -12.30 -7.21
C THR A 689 16.82 -13.65 -7.61
N SER A 690 15.70 -13.64 -8.35
CA SER A 690 15.02 -14.86 -8.82
C SER A 690 15.92 -15.75 -9.68
N PHE A 691 16.74 -15.17 -10.56
CA PHE A 691 17.66 -15.95 -11.43
C PHE A 691 18.65 -16.76 -10.59
N PHE A 692 19.26 -16.10 -9.62
CA PHE A 692 20.24 -16.72 -8.73
C PHE A 692 19.60 -17.69 -7.74
N LEU A 693 18.40 -17.36 -7.25
CA LEU A 693 17.64 -18.20 -6.32
C LEU A 693 17.22 -19.51 -6.98
N ILE A 694 16.72 -19.48 -8.22
CA ILE A 694 16.34 -20.67 -8.97
C ILE A 694 17.56 -21.58 -9.15
N VAL A 695 18.70 -21.04 -9.60
CA VAL A 695 19.94 -21.80 -9.75
C VAL A 695 20.34 -22.42 -8.39
N TYR A 696 20.33 -21.61 -7.33
CA TYR A 696 20.71 -22.06 -5.98
C TYR A 696 19.78 -23.15 -5.43
N CYS A 697 18.48 -23.13 -5.76
CA CYS A 697 17.54 -24.20 -5.40
C CYS A 697 17.78 -25.52 -6.16
N PHE A 698 18.41 -25.47 -7.34
CA PHE A 698 18.80 -26.69 -8.08
C PHE A 698 20.16 -27.26 -7.65
N LEU A 699 21.07 -26.45 -7.05
CA LEU A 699 22.40 -26.89 -6.66
C LEU A 699 22.42 -28.14 -5.78
N PRO A 700 21.55 -28.31 -4.74
CA PRO A 700 21.52 -29.53 -3.93
C PRO A 700 21.16 -30.77 -4.76
N ALA A 701 20.17 -30.64 -5.64
CA ALA A 701 19.76 -31.72 -6.51
C ALA A 701 20.87 -32.10 -7.51
N MET A 702 21.51 -31.11 -8.14
CA MET A 702 22.64 -31.33 -9.05
C MET A 702 23.83 -31.99 -8.34
N SER A 703 24.12 -31.58 -7.10
CA SER A 703 25.14 -32.20 -6.25
C SER A 703 24.82 -33.67 -5.92
N LEU A 704 23.58 -33.94 -5.55
CA LEU A 704 23.10 -35.30 -5.21
C LEU A 704 23.13 -36.21 -6.43
N ILE A 705 22.73 -35.75 -7.61
CA ILE A 705 22.73 -36.55 -8.85
C ILE A 705 24.16 -36.82 -9.32
N SER A 706 25.03 -35.82 -9.33
CA SER A 706 26.44 -35.99 -9.74
C SER A 706 27.31 -36.71 -8.73
N GLY A 707 26.90 -36.73 -7.45
CA GLY A 707 27.74 -37.25 -6.37
C GLY A 707 28.96 -36.40 -6.04
N GLN A 708 28.92 -35.10 -6.46
CA GLN A 708 29.95 -34.12 -6.25
C GLN A 708 29.41 -32.99 -5.39
N PHE A 709 30.24 -32.27 -4.67
CA PHE A 709 29.83 -31.17 -3.83
C PHE A 709 30.42 -29.85 -4.38
N ILE A 710 29.85 -28.73 -3.94
CA ILE A 710 30.29 -27.38 -4.33
C ILE A 710 31.73 -27.06 -3.88
N VAL A 711 32.26 -27.81 -2.92
CA VAL A 711 33.63 -27.71 -2.39
C VAL A 711 34.32 -29.06 -2.60
N GLN A 712 35.60 -29.05 -3.02
CA GLN A 712 36.38 -30.26 -3.33
C GLN A 712 36.56 -31.14 -2.06
N GLU A 713 36.88 -30.48 -0.94
CA GLU A 713 37.02 -31.11 0.38
C GLU A 713 36.41 -30.25 1.45
N LEU A 714 35.82 -30.85 2.47
CA LEU A 714 35.28 -30.17 3.65
C LEU A 714 36.43 -29.62 4.49
N ASN A 715 36.92 -28.41 4.15
CA ASN A 715 37.96 -27.73 4.89
C ASN A 715 37.37 -27.11 6.17
N ILE A 716 38.17 -27.13 7.26
CA ILE A 716 37.75 -26.56 8.54
C ILE A 716 37.43 -25.07 8.44
N TRP A 717 38.14 -24.32 7.61
CA TRP A 717 37.89 -22.90 7.40
C TRP A 717 36.55 -22.63 6.71
N PHE A 718 36.16 -23.46 5.72
CA PHE A 718 34.84 -23.39 5.11
C PHE A 718 33.73 -23.61 6.13
N LEU A 719 33.88 -24.62 6.98
CA LEU A 719 32.91 -24.91 8.05
C LEU A 719 32.82 -23.77 9.06
N VAL A 720 33.96 -23.22 9.49
CA VAL A 720 34.03 -22.09 10.44
C VAL A 720 33.30 -20.88 9.86
N TYR A 721 33.59 -20.48 8.63
CA TYR A 721 32.92 -19.34 8.01
C TYR A 721 31.41 -19.59 7.86
N LEU A 722 31.01 -20.77 7.37
CA LEU A 722 29.61 -21.15 7.22
C LEU A 722 28.87 -21.12 8.57
N MET A 723 29.46 -21.68 9.63
CA MET A 723 28.88 -21.68 10.97
C MET A 723 28.70 -20.27 11.52
N ILE A 724 29.69 -19.40 11.37
CA ILE A 724 29.61 -17.99 11.83
C ILE A 724 28.54 -17.24 11.04
N ILE A 725 28.48 -17.37 9.71
CA ILE A 725 27.46 -16.76 8.86
C ILE A 725 26.07 -17.22 9.28
N THR A 726 25.88 -18.52 9.50
CA THR A 726 24.60 -19.10 9.95
C THR A 726 24.20 -18.60 11.33
N PHE A 727 25.15 -18.57 12.27
CA PHE A 727 24.90 -18.04 13.62
C PHE A 727 24.50 -16.57 13.56
N CYS A 728 25.22 -15.74 12.78
CA CYS A 728 24.86 -14.34 12.56
C CYS A 728 23.47 -14.21 11.91
N LEU A 729 23.12 -15.06 10.94
CA LEU A 729 21.82 -15.06 10.30
C LEU A 729 20.69 -15.29 11.32
N ILE A 730 20.81 -16.33 12.14
CA ILE A 730 19.82 -16.66 13.18
C ILE A 730 19.75 -15.54 14.22
N GLY A 731 20.90 -15.06 14.68
CA GLY A 731 20.97 -13.97 15.66
C GLY A 731 20.33 -12.66 15.15
N LEU A 732 20.60 -12.30 13.91
CA LEU A 732 20.00 -11.13 13.27
C LEU A 732 18.48 -11.29 13.12
N ALA A 733 18.02 -12.46 12.66
CA ALA A 733 16.58 -12.74 12.52
C ALA A 733 15.86 -12.63 13.88
N LEU A 734 16.40 -13.22 14.95
CA LEU A 734 15.82 -13.14 16.28
C LEU A 734 15.78 -11.70 16.84
N LEU A 735 16.83 -10.93 16.61
CA LEU A 735 16.88 -9.52 17.04
C LEU A 735 15.93 -8.66 16.19
N GLU A 736 15.82 -8.92 14.88
CA GLU A 736 14.89 -8.22 13.98
C GLU A 736 13.45 -8.50 14.39
N VAL A 737 13.07 -9.74 14.58
CA VAL A 737 11.75 -10.15 15.10
C VAL A 737 11.44 -9.43 16.42
N ARG A 738 12.44 -9.33 17.33
CA ARG A 738 12.25 -8.70 18.65
C ARG A 738 12.06 -7.18 18.59
N TRP A 739 12.85 -6.46 17.77
CA TRP A 739 12.67 -5.00 17.70
C TRP A 739 11.50 -4.59 16.80
N ALA A 740 11.17 -5.40 15.81
CA ALA A 740 10.01 -5.17 14.96
C ALA A 740 8.68 -5.54 15.65
N GLY A 741 8.72 -6.39 16.69
CA GLY A 741 7.52 -6.85 17.39
C GLY A 741 6.72 -7.90 16.61
N ILE A 742 7.39 -8.65 15.72
CA ILE A 742 6.80 -9.66 14.83
C ILE A 742 6.80 -11.04 15.54
N GLY A 743 5.80 -11.88 15.22
CA GLY A 743 5.79 -13.28 15.65
C GLY A 743 6.84 -14.12 14.90
N LEU A 744 7.47 -15.06 15.59
CA LEU A 744 8.45 -15.97 14.97
C LEU A 744 7.82 -16.81 13.85
N GLU A 745 6.55 -17.17 14.01
CA GLU A 745 5.78 -17.90 13.00
C GLU A 745 5.52 -17.05 11.75
N GLU A 746 5.17 -15.78 11.92
CA GLU A 746 4.97 -14.84 10.83
C GLU A 746 6.27 -14.61 10.05
N TRP A 747 7.40 -14.45 10.76
CA TRP A 747 8.71 -14.36 10.13
C TRP A 747 9.02 -15.62 9.30
N TRP A 748 8.79 -16.82 9.86
CA TRP A 748 9.00 -18.08 9.14
C TRP A 748 8.11 -18.22 7.91
N ARG A 749 6.84 -17.80 7.99
CA ARG A 749 5.92 -17.76 6.82
C ARG A 749 6.42 -16.82 5.74
N ASN A 750 6.96 -15.68 6.14
CA ASN A 750 7.56 -14.74 5.20
C ASN A 750 8.76 -15.34 4.46
N GLU A 751 9.66 -16.05 5.17
CA GLU A 751 10.81 -16.74 4.55
C GLU A 751 10.35 -17.83 3.57
N GLN A 752 9.36 -18.62 3.94
CA GLN A 752 8.78 -19.63 3.05
C GLN A 752 8.17 -18.98 1.79
N PHE A 753 7.39 -17.92 1.96
CA PHE A 753 6.74 -17.25 0.85
C PHE A 753 7.73 -16.48 -0.04
N TRP A 754 8.82 -15.97 0.54
CA TRP A 754 9.90 -15.32 -0.22
C TRP A 754 10.51 -16.31 -1.24
N LEU A 755 10.77 -17.55 -0.85
CA LEU A 755 11.28 -18.57 -1.76
C LEU A 755 10.25 -18.94 -2.83
N ILE A 756 8.98 -19.08 -2.48
CA ILE A 756 7.88 -19.39 -3.41
C ILE A 756 7.74 -18.27 -4.45
N SER A 757 7.63 -17.01 -4.02
CA SER A 757 7.47 -15.86 -4.91
C SER A 757 8.75 -15.57 -5.71
N GLY A 758 9.91 -15.76 -5.10
CA GLY A 758 11.21 -15.57 -5.73
C GLY A 758 11.46 -16.52 -6.89
N THR A 759 11.07 -17.78 -6.74
CA THR A 759 11.21 -18.80 -7.83
C THR A 759 10.09 -18.73 -8.86
N SER A 760 9.01 -18.01 -8.62
CA SER A 760 7.79 -17.93 -9.43
C SER A 760 7.55 -16.52 -9.97
N SER A 761 6.86 -15.69 -9.18
CA SER A 761 6.38 -14.36 -9.60
C SER A 761 7.52 -13.39 -9.94
N HIS A 762 8.62 -13.39 -9.18
CA HIS A 762 9.75 -12.49 -9.47
C HIS A 762 10.47 -12.88 -10.77
N PHE A 763 10.58 -14.17 -11.05
CA PHE A 763 11.14 -14.66 -12.31
C PHE A 763 10.29 -14.22 -13.50
N ALA A 764 8.98 -14.43 -13.43
CA ALA A 764 8.05 -13.99 -14.47
C ALA A 764 8.07 -12.46 -14.63
N ALA A 765 8.18 -11.72 -13.52
CA ALA A 765 8.26 -10.26 -13.52
C ALA A 765 9.52 -9.74 -14.25
N CYS A 766 10.66 -10.39 -14.05
CA CYS A 766 11.89 -10.03 -14.78
C CYS A 766 11.72 -10.21 -16.29
N ILE A 767 11.13 -11.32 -16.71
CA ILE A 767 10.87 -11.58 -18.15
C ILE A 767 9.89 -10.54 -18.70
N GLN A 768 8.76 -10.33 -18.01
CA GLN A 768 7.73 -9.38 -18.44
C GLN A 768 8.24 -7.94 -18.47
N GLY A 769 8.96 -7.51 -17.41
CA GLY A 769 9.52 -6.18 -17.33
C GLY A 769 10.57 -5.92 -18.41
N LEU A 770 11.44 -6.90 -18.71
CA LEU A 770 12.42 -6.81 -19.80
C LEU A 770 11.75 -6.75 -21.18
N LEU A 771 10.70 -7.56 -21.41
CA LEU A 771 9.93 -7.52 -22.67
C LEU A 771 9.26 -6.15 -22.87
N LYS A 772 8.71 -5.56 -21.80
CA LYS A 772 8.15 -4.21 -21.88
C LYS A 772 9.22 -3.15 -22.18
N VAL A 773 10.37 -3.20 -21.50
CA VAL A 773 11.45 -2.22 -21.68
C VAL A 773 12.10 -2.34 -23.06
N ILE A 774 12.36 -3.56 -23.55
CA ILE A 774 13.08 -3.79 -24.81
C ILE A 774 12.14 -3.75 -26.02
N ALA A 775 10.98 -4.39 -25.92
CA ALA A 775 10.07 -4.61 -27.04
C ALA A 775 8.79 -3.77 -27.01
N GLY A 776 8.57 -2.97 -25.94
CA GLY A 776 7.34 -2.16 -25.78
C GLY A 776 6.06 -2.99 -25.61
N ILE A 777 6.16 -4.30 -25.29
CA ILE A 777 5.01 -5.17 -25.17
C ILE A 777 4.30 -4.88 -23.84
N GLU A 778 3.12 -4.27 -23.91
CA GLU A 778 2.29 -4.11 -22.72
C GLU A 778 1.56 -5.42 -22.39
N ILE A 779 1.71 -5.85 -21.13
CA ILE A 779 1.03 -7.02 -20.61
C ILE A 779 -0.24 -6.56 -19.91
N SER A 780 -1.37 -7.20 -20.23
CA SER A 780 -2.68 -6.87 -19.69
C SER A 780 -2.69 -6.92 -18.16
N PHE A 781 -3.09 -5.81 -17.54
CA PHE A 781 -3.28 -5.69 -16.11
C PHE A 781 -4.56 -6.40 -15.68
N THR A 782 -4.47 -7.32 -14.72
CA THR A 782 -5.63 -7.97 -14.12
C THR A 782 -5.86 -7.40 -12.72
N LEU A 783 -6.98 -6.71 -12.50
CA LEU A 783 -7.41 -6.28 -11.16
C LEU A 783 -7.60 -7.51 -10.26
N THR A 784 -7.14 -7.42 -9.02
CA THR A 784 -7.37 -8.43 -8.00
C THR A 784 -8.85 -8.39 -7.58
N SER A 785 -9.54 -9.54 -7.56
CA SER A 785 -10.91 -9.62 -7.05
C SER A 785 -10.90 -9.39 -5.53
N LYS A 786 -11.75 -8.49 -5.06
CA LYS A 786 -11.93 -8.11 -3.65
C LYS A 786 -13.23 -8.68 -3.07
N SER A 787 -13.86 -9.65 -3.75
CA SER A 787 -15.09 -10.29 -3.28
C SER A 787 -14.82 -11.10 -2.02
N ALA A 788 -15.43 -10.73 -0.91
CA ALA A 788 -15.60 -11.60 0.24
C ALA A 788 -16.60 -12.71 -0.14
N GLY A 789 -16.29 -13.97 0.15
CA GLY A 789 -17.19 -15.09 -0.14
C GLY A 789 -18.55 -14.88 0.55
N GLU A 790 -19.64 -15.01 -0.21
CA GLU A 790 -21.03 -14.80 0.26
C GLU A 790 -21.52 -15.89 1.23
N ASP A 791 -20.80 -16.99 1.38
CA ASP A 791 -21.20 -18.11 2.25
C ASP A 791 -20.61 -17.93 3.66
N GLU A 792 -21.46 -17.63 4.63
CA GLU A 792 -21.11 -17.49 6.06
C GLU A 792 -20.47 -18.75 6.66
N ASP A 793 -20.70 -19.94 6.07
CA ASP A 793 -20.23 -21.22 6.58
C ASP A 793 -18.78 -21.58 6.24
N ASP A 794 -18.13 -20.88 5.28
CA ASP A 794 -16.75 -21.17 4.89
C ASP A 794 -15.97 -19.92 4.46
N ILE A 795 -15.72 -19.02 5.41
CA ILE A 795 -15.00 -17.76 5.23
C ILE A 795 -13.63 -17.95 4.53
N TYR A 796 -13.03 -19.13 4.67
CA TYR A 796 -11.73 -19.46 4.09
C TYR A 796 -11.83 -20.38 2.87
N ALA A 797 -13.00 -20.50 2.26
CA ALA A 797 -13.20 -21.36 1.09
C ALA A 797 -12.25 -21.00 -0.06
N ASP A 798 -11.99 -19.72 -0.27
CA ASP A 798 -11.13 -19.23 -1.34
C ASP A 798 -9.65 -19.62 -1.16
N LEU A 799 -9.20 -19.91 0.07
CA LEU A 799 -7.86 -20.43 0.35
C LEU A 799 -7.59 -21.74 -0.42
N TYR A 800 -8.64 -22.54 -0.65
CA TYR A 800 -8.56 -23.84 -1.33
C TYR A 800 -8.88 -23.77 -2.82
N LEU A 801 -9.13 -22.56 -3.35
CA LEU A 801 -9.40 -22.35 -4.76
C LEU A 801 -8.07 -22.24 -5.51
N VAL A 802 -7.78 -23.19 -6.39
CA VAL A 802 -6.61 -23.16 -7.26
C VAL A 802 -7.05 -22.89 -8.69
N LYS A 803 -6.59 -21.74 -9.26
CA LYS A 803 -6.74 -21.42 -10.68
C LYS A 803 -5.43 -21.75 -11.39
N TRP A 804 -5.53 -22.24 -12.65
CA TRP A 804 -4.32 -22.50 -13.42
C TRP A 804 -3.54 -21.20 -13.72
N THR A 805 -2.23 -21.25 -13.50
CA THR A 805 -1.29 -20.20 -13.91
C THR A 805 0.08 -20.81 -14.16
N SER A 806 0.80 -20.30 -15.17
CA SER A 806 2.18 -20.69 -15.47
C SER A 806 3.16 -20.38 -14.32
N LEU A 807 2.79 -19.50 -13.40
CA LEU A 807 3.57 -19.16 -12.20
C LEU A 807 3.78 -20.35 -11.25
N MET A 808 2.96 -21.39 -11.37
CA MET A 808 3.10 -22.59 -10.53
C MET A 808 4.17 -23.55 -11.03
N ILE A 809 4.58 -23.44 -12.30
CA ILE A 809 5.52 -24.40 -12.92
C ILE A 809 6.90 -24.40 -12.24
N PRO A 810 7.61 -23.27 -12.07
CA PRO A 810 8.96 -23.29 -11.54
C PRO A 810 9.08 -23.90 -10.12
N PRO A 811 8.24 -23.54 -9.13
CA PRO A 811 8.30 -24.17 -7.81
C PRO A 811 8.02 -25.68 -7.83
N ILE A 812 7.10 -26.16 -8.70
CA ILE A 812 6.82 -27.59 -8.87
C ILE A 812 8.04 -28.31 -9.44
N VAL A 813 8.67 -27.76 -10.48
CA VAL A 813 9.90 -28.32 -11.10
C VAL A 813 11.01 -28.43 -10.07
N ILE A 814 11.26 -27.36 -9.28
CA ILE A 814 12.26 -27.37 -8.21
C ILE A 814 11.96 -28.47 -7.19
N ALA A 815 10.71 -28.61 -6.75
CA ALA A 815 10.32 -29.63 -5.80
C ALA A 815 10.53 -31.05 -6.35
N LEU A 816 10.07 -31.30 -7.58
CA LEU A 816 10.19 -32.61 -8.23
C LEU A 816 11.65 -33.03 -8.45
N VAL A 817 12.50 -32.10 -8.93
CA VAL A 817 13.93 -32.35 -9.16
C VAL A 817 14.65 -32.66 -7.86
N ASN A 818 14.36 -31.92 -6.77
CA ASN A 818 14.98 -32.15 -5.47
C ASN A 818 14.52 -33.51 -4.86
N ILE A 819 13.23 -33.85 -5.00
CA ILE A 819 12.72 -35.18 -4.53
C ILE A 819 13.37 -36.29 -5.34
N ALA A 820 13.41 -36.22 -6.67
CA ALA A 820 14.03 -37.23 -7.51
C ALA A 820 15.53 -37.39 -7.19
N ALA A 821 16.24 -36.29 -6.99
CA ALA A 821 17.66 -36.31 -6.61
C ALA A 821 17.90 -36.98 -5.26
N LEU A 822 17.05 -36.71 -4.27
CA LEU A 822 17.12 -37.36 -2.96
C LEU A 822 16.91 -38.89 -3.08
N VAL A 823 15.92 -39.34 -3.86
CA VAL A 823 15.64 -40.75 -4.07
C VAL A 823 16.81 -41.42 -4.79
N ILE A 824 17.33 -40.85 -5.87
CA ILE A 824 18.46 -41.38 -6.64
C ILE A 824 19.73 -41.45 -5.77
N ALA A 825 20.05 -40.38 -5.05
CA ALA A 825 21.24 -40.36 -4.21
C ALA A 825 21.14 -41.32 -3.02
N PHE A 826 19.96 -41.42 -2.40
CA PHE A 826 19.72 -42.40 -1.32
C PHE A 826 19.89 -43.82 -1.80
N SER A 827 19.28 -44.18 -2.95
CA SER A 827 19.41 -45.49 -3.57
C SER A 827 20.87 -45.84 -3.88
N ARG A 828 21.60 -44.89 -4.51
CA ARG A 828 23.03 -45.04 -4.81
C ARG A 828 23.90 -45.24 -3.55
N THR A 829 23.59 -44.50 -2.47
CA THR A 829 24.36 -44.63 -1.21
C THR A 829 24.07 -45.93 -0.48
N LEU A 830 22.82 -46.46 -0.59
CA LEU A 830 22.38 -47.68 0.09
C LEU A 830 22.87 -48.94 -0.62
N PHE A 831 22.81 -48.97 -1.97
CA PHE A 831 23.09 -50.17 -2.77
C PHE A 831 24.43 -50.08 -3.53
N GLY A 832 25.19 -49.00 -3.44
CA GLY A 832 26.41 -48.79 -4.18
C GLY A 832 27.57 -48.25 -3.32
N SER A 833 28.60 -47.76 -4.00
CA SER A 833 29.83 -47.20 -3.40
C SER A 833 29.67 -45.72 -2.93
N GLY A 834 28.44 -45.21 -2.76
CA GLY A 834 28.18 -43.81 -2.38
C GLY A 834 28.72 -43.47 -0.98
N LYS A 835 29.36 -42.30 -0.86
CA LYS A 835 29.86 -41.79 0.42
C LYS A 835 28.73 -41.10 1.22
N TRP A 836 28.42 -41.58 2.40
CA TRP A 836 27.37 -41.03 3.29
C TRP A 836 27.59 -39.54 3.58
N ASN A 837 28.83 -39.07 3.72
CA ASN A 837 29.10 -37.67 4.04
C ASN A 837 28.60 -36.72 2.93
N MET A 838 28.75 -37.07 1.67
CA MET A 838 28.26 -36.28 0.53
C MET A 838 26.74 -36.30 0.42
N PHE A 839 26.14 -37.51 0.68
CA PHE A 839 24.69 -37.65 0.71
C PHE A 839 24.06 -36.77 1.79
N ILE A 840 24.55 -36.82 3.04
CA ILE A 840 24.00 -36.05 4.16
C ILE A 840 24.03 -34.54 3.87
N GLY A 841 25.14 -34.01 3.36
CA GLY A 841 25.25 -32.58 3.01
C GLY A 841 24.25 -32.13 1.94
N GLY A 842 24.19 -32.85 0.81
CA GLY A 842 23.23 -32.56 -0.26
C GLY A 842 21.78 -32.73 0.18
N ALA A 843 21.49 -33.81 0.96
CA ALA A 843 20.17 -34.09 1.46
C ALA A 843 19.65 -33.03 2.45
N PHE A 844 20.53 -32.50 3.30
CA PHE A 844 20.17 -31.40 4.20
C PHE A 844 19.67 -30.17 3.40
N PHE A 845 20.44 -29.70 2.41
CA PHE A 845 20.05 -28.54 1.62
C PHE A 845 18.83 -28.79 0.72
N ALA A 846 18.71 -29.98 0.13
CA ALA A 846 17.53 -30.36 -0.65
C ALA A 846 16.26 -30.38 0.24
N SER A 847 16.37 -30.97 1.43
CA SER A 847 15.25 -30.97 2.42
C SER A 847 14.92 -29.55 2.88
N TRP A 848 15.90 -28.66 3.04
CA TRP A 848 15.68 -27.27 3.37
C TRP A 848 14.86 -26.53 2.31
N VAL A 849 15.19 -26.70 1.02
CA VAL A 849 14.40 -26.17 -0.10
C VAL A 849 12.96 -26.70 -0.07
N LEU A 850 12.78 -28.01 0.17
CA LEU A 850 11.45 -28.63 0.24
C LEU A 850 10.62 -28.13 1.44
N CYS A 851 11.26 -27.89 2.59
CA CYS A 851 10.60 -27.27 3.76
C CYS A 851 10.05 -25.88 3.46
N HIS A 852 10.78 -25.06 2.68
CA HIS A 852 10.30 -23.76 2.26
C HIS A 852 9.15 -23.86 1.25
N LEU A 853 9.14 -24.86 0.38
CA LEU A 853 8.07 -25.10 -0.59
C LEU A 853 6.85 -25.81 0.00
N TYR A 854 6.88 -26.21 1.28
CA TYR A 854 5.78 -26.94 1.92
C TYR A 854 4.42 -26.22 1.86
N PRO A 855 4.29 -24.90 2.15
CA PRO A 855 3.02 -24.19 2.04
C PRO A 855 2.48 -24.18 0.62
N PHE A 856 3.35 -24.09 -0.38
CA PHE A 856 3.01 -24.16 -1.80
C PHE A 856 2.45 -25.55 -2.17
N ALA A 857 3.15 -26.64 -1.79
CA ALA A 857 2.67 -27.99 -2.01
C ALA A 857 1.32 -28.24 -1.33
N LYS A 858 1.14 -27.76 -0.09
CA LYS A 858 -0.13 -27.83 0.64
C LYS A 858 -1.26 -27.05 -0.08
N GLY A 859 -0.93 -25.92 -0.70
CA GLY A 859 -1.88 -25.14 -1.50
C GLY A 859 -2.35 -25.88 -2.76
N LEU A 860 -1.47 -26.60 -3.44
CA LEU A 860 -1.81 -27.40 -4.62
C LEU A 860 -2.77 -28.57 -4.31
N MET A 861 -2.82 -29.05 -3.08
CA MET A 861 -3.74 -30.07 -2.60
C MET A 861 -5.14 -29.52 -2.28
N GLY A 862 -5.55 -28.40 -2.89
CA GLY A 862 -6.80 -27.70 -2.64
C GLY A 862 -8.03 -28.62 -2.67
N ARG A 863 -9.02 -28.34 -1.81
CA ARG A 863 -10.21 -29.18 -1.64
C ARG A 863 -11.31 -28.92 -2.67
N ARG A 864 -11.45 -27.66 -3.15
CA ARG A 864 -12.58 -27.26 -4.02
C ARG A 864 -12.30 -27.40 -5.52
N ARG A 865 -11.08 -27.15 -5.97
CA ARG A 865 -10.64 -27.40 -7.35
C ARG A 865 -9.28 -28.06 -7.34
N LYS A 866 -9.14 -29.20 -8.02
CA LYS A 866 -7.85 -29.86 -8.18
C LYS A 866 -6.99 -29.07 -9.16
N THR A 867 -5.71 -28.98 -8.89
CA THR A 867 -4.73 -28.43 -9.85
C THR A 867 -4.83 -29.18 -11.17
N PRO A 868 -4.92 -28.51 -12.30
CA PRO A 868 -5.03 -29.16 -13.61
C PRO A 868 -3.84 -30.11 -13.81
N THR A 869 -4.13 -31.36 -14.23
CA THR A 869 -3.11 -32.40 -14.47
C THR A 869 -2.03 -31.95 -15.44
N ILE A 870 -2.38 -31.06 -16.40
CA ILE A 870 -1.45 -30.50 -17.39
C ILE A 870 -0.27 -29.77 -16.75
N VAL A 871 -0.46 -29.13 -15.61
CA VAL A 871 0.62 -28.43 -14.87
C VAL A 871 1.66 -29.43 -14.38
N PHE A 872 1.22 -30.54 -13.81
CA PHE A 872 2.13 -31.61 -13.36
C PHE A 872 2.83 -32.32 -14.52
N VAL A 873 2.15 -32.48 -15.65
CA VAL A 873 2.74 -33.07 -16.87
C VAL A 873 3.87 -32.16 -17.39
N TRP A 874 3.60 -30.88 -17.57
CA TRP A 874 4.64 -29.92 -18.01
C TRP A 874 5.79 -29.80 -17.01
N ALA A 875 5.50 -29.70 -15.73
CA ALA A 875 6.52 -29.63 -14.67
C ALA A 875 7.36 -30.92 -14.63
N GLY A 876 6.73 -32.09 -14.79
CA GLY A 876 7.40 -33.38 -14.89
C GLY A 876 8.32 -33.49 -16.11
N LEU A 877 7.85 -33.10 -17.29
CA LEU A 877 8.65 -33.09 -18.52
C LEU A 877 9.87 -32.16 -18.39
N ILE A 878 9.68 -30.93 -17.90
CA ILE A 878 10.76 -29.98 -17.68
C ILE A 878 11.77 -30.53 -16.65
N SER A 879 11.29 -31.16 -15.58
CA SER A 879 12.14 -31.77 -14.54
C SER A 879 13.01 -32.88 -15.12
N ILE A 880 12.44 -33.74 -15.97
CA ILE A 880 13.16 -34.80 -16.67
C ILE A 880 14.21 -34.21 -17.60
N ILE A 881 13.86 -33.19 -18.42
CA ILE A 881 14.78 -32.53 -19.34
C ILE A 881 15.96 -31.92 -18.59
N ILE A 882 15.71 -31.18 -17.50
CA ILE A 882 16.77 -30.58 -16.68
C ILE A 882 17.69 -31.65 -16.11
N SER A 883 17.13 -32.73 -15.59
CA SER A 883 17.92 -33.85 -15.01
C SER A 883 18.76 -34.56 -16.07
N LEU A 884 18.19 -34.83 -17.27
CA LEU A 884 18.91 -35.44 -18.38
C LEU A 884 20.01 -34.53 -18.96
N LEU A 885 19.73 -33.23 -19.12
CA LEU A 885 20.73 -32.26 -19.56
C LEU A 885 21.89 -32.18 -18.58
N TRP A 886 21.62 -32.17 -17.27
CA TRP A 886 22.65 -32.16 -16.26
C TRP A 886 23.52 -33.44 -16.31
N MET A 887 22.90 -34.61 -16.45
CA MET A 887 23.61 -35.87 -16.63
C MET A 887 24.48 -35.90 -17.92
N ALA A 888 23.97 -35.35 -19.03
CA ALA A 888 24.69 -35.28 -20.28
C ALA A 888 25.89 -34.29 -20.25
N LEU A 889 25.73 -33.16 -19.55
CA LEU A 889 26.78 -32.16 -19.37
C LEU A 889 27.88 -32.60 -18.37
N ASN A 890 27.59 -33.58 -17.50
CA ASN A 890 28.51 -34.14 -16.49
C ASN A 890 28.73 -35.63 -16.67
N PRO A 891 29.42 -36.07 -17.78
CA PRO A 891 29.60 -37.49 -18.10
C PRO A 891 30.44 -38.27 -17.07
N GLY A 892 31.22 -37.59 -16.22
CA GLY A 892 32.00 -38.23 -15.14
C GLY A 892 31.11 -38.91 -14.07
N GLY A 893 29.83 -38.53 -13.95
CA GLY A 893 28.87 -39.19 -13.06
C GLY A 893 28.29 -40.48 -13.64
N ILE A 894 28.30 -40.66 -14.94
CA ILE A 894 27.71 -41.85 -15.62
C ILE A 894 28.70 -43.01 -15.63
N ASN A 895 30.02 -42.74 -15.73
CA ASN A 895 31.02 -43.79 -15.70
C ASN A 895 31.15 -44.53 -14.35
N ALA A 896 30.62 -43.92 -13.28
CA ALA A 896 30.51 -44.58 -11.96
C ALA A 896 29.36 -45.60 -11.87
N LEU A 897 28.46 -45.64 -12.85
CA LEU A 897 27.34 -46.58 -12.93
C LEU A 897 27.63 -47.81 -13.80
N GLY A 898 28.75 -47.76 -14.57
CA GLY A 898 29.03 -48.79 -15.62
C GLY A 898 30.27 -49.65 -15.49
N THR A 899 31.10 -49.47 -14.48
CA THR A 899 32.26 -50.36 -14.25
C THR A 899 31.98 -51.30 -13.08
N THR A 900 31.29 -52.38 -13.33
CA THR A 900 31.57 -53.64 -12.65
C THR A 900 32.95 -54.08 -13.15
N ASP A 901 33.94 -53.93 -12.27
CA ASP A 901 35.27 -54.52 -12.51
C ASP A 901 35.10 -56.02 -12.67
N THR A 902 35.15 -56.50 -13.93
CA THR A 902 35.50 -57.86 -14.26
C THR A 902 37.01 -57.87 -14.53
N ASN A 903 37.81 -57.98 -13.50
CA ASN A 903 39.17 -58.43 -13.54
C ASN A 903 39.60 -58.86 -12.12
N ASP A 904 39.17 -60.05 -11.74
CA ASP A 904 39.97 -60.91 -10.85
C ASP A 904 40.49 -62.10 -11.68
N GLU A 905 41.76 -62.00 -12.02
CA GLU A 905 42.70 -63.08 -12.09
C GLU A 905 44.08 -62.60 -11.59
#